data_5665e3ea3b74f40bf737119c4e72b233
#
_entry.id   5665e3ea3b74f40bf737119c4e72b233
#
_cell.length_a   1.000
_cell.length_b   1.000
_cell.length_c   1.000
_cell.angle_alpha   90.00
_cell.angle_beta   90.00
_cell.angle_gamma   90.00
#
_symmetry.space_group_name_H-M   'P 1'
#
loop_
_entity.id
_entity.type
_entity.pdbx_description
1 polymer ?
#
loop_
_entity_poly.entity_id
_entity_poly.type
_entity_poly.pdbx_seq_one_letter_code
_entity_poly.pdbx_strand_id
1 'polypeptide(L)'
;MPGVAHQDPRIALALLGLGVVDREPHGPADDADFDRLIAALDRWRAARGRIWLEPGLGGGDLVVLAFEFDEELNREVKRIPGRRFDWETREWIAPANAMTAPHVAGVLARHPELIANEHVRGWLAEATEFHGSATVHQRDGEPVLAIVTHTGEPPQELLDAAIERTDGWIFLALAPSGGAAVAAGVDGLVLDDLARDALADAAAGRPLVGARMWLRCGADGEDRLVVTTGWDRGLRDAFGELPEAERVLIEGDFLLQGDDVGFAVPADPATSGELRAFVADSAALSVSPDAESRLDDLCREHARAVETVALSRAEQAEALAVEARLGGVLEPFQRAGVRYALRQRRTFLADEQGLGKTIQALAAIEADEAFPAVVVCPASLKLNWEREARKWLPQRSVAVLNGRHDRGWAAAEGAELVILNYDILDAHLARLSSRGIRAGVFDESHYAKEPRAKRTKAALALADAVAPEGLRLALTGTPILNRPKELVAQLRLIGRLDDFGSGARLSRRFSRAEQRERLHWHLRAHGYVRRLKCDVLSQLPAKRHVTVPVPLDNEAEYRLAETDVIAWLRSLPLDLRTLEAKVANALRSEQLARLNYLRRLAARGKVRTALAWIEEFLHSGEALVVFAQHREIQHALCERFAGAAHILGDDSLPARQEAVTAFQAADGPQLIVCSLQAASQGLTLTRASNVAFLEVDWTPARLEQAEDRCHRMGQRDAVTVYSLLAADTIDETMAKLLAHKRGIIAAVTDGRTLEPETGMIEAVAAELRGEAYRPLRAVA
;
A
#
# COMPACT_ATOMS: atom_id res chain seq x y z
N MET A 1 -29.97 -3.38 -0.06
CA MET A 1 -30.74 -3.05 1.16
C MET A 1 -31.72 -4.18 1.54
N PRO A 2 -31.29 -5.24 2.22
CA PRO A 2 -32.17 -6.39 2.58
C PRO A 2 -33.01 -6.18 3.84
N GLY A 3 -32.91 -5.07 4.54
CA GLY A 3 -33.50 -4.90 5.89
C GLY A 3 -34.81 -4.10 5.97
N VAL A 4 -35.17 -3.33 4.97
CA VAL A 4 -36.35 -2.42 5.03
C VAL A 4 -37.56 -3.01 4.30
N ALA A 5 -37.33 -3.91 3.35
CA ALA A 5 -38.42 -4.50 2.53
C ALA A 5 -39.30 -5.53 3.29
N HIS A 6 -38.97 -5.87 4.54
CA HIS A 6 -39.75 -6.86 5.34
C HIS A 6 -40.89 -6.23 6.16
N GLN A 7 -40.97 -4.90 6.25
CA GLN A 7 -41.93 -4.25 7.14
C GLN A 7 -43.13 -3.55 6.43
N ASP A 8 -43.00 -3.15 5.18
CA ASP A 8 -44.13 -2.60 4.39
C ASP A 8 -43.93 -2.83 2.88
N PRO A 9 -44.75 -3.70 2.27
CA PRO A 9 -44.68 -3.96 0.81
C PRO A 9 -44.88 -2.72 -0.06
N ARG A 10 -45.55 -1.68 0.43
CA ARG A 10 -45.76 -0.41 -0.32
C ARG A 10 -44.47 0.37 -0.50
N ILE A 11 -43.60 0.37 0.53
CA ILE A 11 -42.28 1.01 0.46
C ILE A 11 -41.39 0.27 -0.55
N ALA A 12 -41.47 -1.07 -0.56
CA ALA A 12 -40.70 -1.88 -1.51
C ALA A 12 -41.15 -1.65 -2.97
N LEU A 13 -42.42 -1.43 -3.21
CA LEU A 13 -42.99 -1.20 -4.53
C LEU A 13 -42.78 0.25 -5.03
N ALA A 14 -42.84 1.23 -4.13
CA ALA A 14 -42.51 2.62 -4.44
C ALA A 14 -41.01 2.76 -4.79
N LEU A 15 -40.13 2.05 -4.06
CA LEU A 15 -38.70 2.02 -4.35
C LEU A 15 -38.36 1.28 -5.65
N LEU A 16 -39.20 0.35 -6.10
CA LEU A 16 -39.03 -0.39 -7.36
C LEU A 16 -39.73 0.28 -8.55
N GLY A 17 -40.46 1.39 -8.33
CA GLY A 17 -41.20 2.08 -9.38
C GLY A 17 -42.27 1.19 -10.09
N LEU A 18 -42.82 0.21 -9.37
CA LEU A 18 -43.82 -0.73 -9.92
C LEU A 18 -45.25 -0.21 -9.81
N GLY A 19 -45.41 1.11 -9.82
CA GLY A 19 -46.68 1.79 -9.83
C GLY A 19 -47.56 1.50 -8.64
N VAL A 20 -47.55 2.38 -7.66
CA VAL A 20 -48.71 2.62 -6.80
C VAL A 20 -48.65 4.05 -6.29
N VAL A 21 -49.62 4.76 -6.72
CA VAL A 21 -50.43 5.75 -6.00
C VAL A 21 -50.01 7.19 -6.13
N ASP A 22 -50.66 7.83 -7.06
CA ASP A 22 -51.19 9.17 -6.86
C ASP A 22 -52.32 9.11 -5.82
N ARG A 23 -51.98 9.03 -4.55
CA ARG A 23 -52.87 9.39 -3.43
C ARG A 23 -52.02 9.64 -2.16
N GLU A 24 -52.29 10.76 -1.52
CA GLU A 24 -51.71 11.14 -0.22
C GLU A 24 -51.88 10.04 0.84
N PRO A 25 -50.95 9.93 1.81
CA PRO A 25 -50.86 8.76 2.74
C PRO A 25 -51.92 8.73 3.88
N HIS A 26 -53.13 9.19 3.69
CA HIS A 26 -54.15 9.30 4.76
C HIS A 26 -55.47 8.59 4.47
N GLY A 27 -55.43 7.32 4.03
CA GLY A 27 -56.63 6.46 4.03
C GLY A 27 -56.29 4.99 4.23
N PRO A 28 -57.17 4.17 4.85
CA PRO A 28 -56.95 2.74 4.92
C PRO A 28 -56.91 2.19 3.48
N ALA A 29 -55.83 1.49 3.14
CA ALA A 29 -55.72 0.82 1.84
C ALA A 29 -56.78 -0.27 1.75
N ASP A 30 -57.55 -0.31 0.62
CA ASP A 30 -58.49 -1.34 0.30
C ASP A 30 -57.74 -2.67 0.11
N ASP A 31 -58.26 -3.78 0.63
CA ASP A 31 -57.63 -5.12 0.50
C ASP A 31 -57.39 -5.49 -0.98
N ALA A 32 -58.20 -4.99 -1.89
CA ALA A 32 -58.05 -5.19 -3.33
C ALA A 32 -56.83 -4.49 -3.94
N ASP A 33 -56.35 -3.39 -3.35
CA ASP A 33 -55.10 -2.69 -3.77
C ASP A 33 -53.88 -3.42 -3.26
N PHE A 34 -53.99 -4.02 -2.05
CA PHE A 34 -52.91 -4.85 -1.47
C PHE A 34 -52.70 -6.14 -2.29
N ASP A 35 -53.80 -6.81 -2.69
CA ASP A 35 -53.72 -8.01 -3.52
C ASP A 35 -53.13 -7.73 -4.92
N ARG A 36 -53.46 -6.58 -5.50
CA ARG A 36 -52.85 -6.13 -6.77
C ARG A 36 -51.32 -5.84 -6.62
N LEU A 37 -50.95 -5.31 -5.49
CA LEU A 37 -49.54 -5.04 -5.13
C LEU A 37 -48.75 -6.31 -4.96
N ILE A 38 -49.27 -7.28 -4.23
CA ILE A 38 -48.66 -8.60 -4.04
C ILE A 38 -48.50 -9.32 -5.39
N ALA A 39 -49.56 -9.31 -6.22
CA ALA A 39 -49.55 -9.91 -7.55
C ALA A 39 -48.54 -9.24 -8.50
N ALA A 40 -48.32 -7.91 -8.38
CA ALA A 40 -47.29 -7.20 -9.13
C ALA A 40 -45.88 -7.56 -8.62
N LEU A 41 -45.68 -7.65 -7.31
CA LEU A 41 -44.42 -8.05 -6.70
C LEU A 41 -44.04 -9.51 -7.02
N ASP A 42 -45.04 -10.40 -7.03
CA ASP A 42 -44.84 -11.80 -7.39
C ASP A 42 -44.51 -11.97 -8.87
N ARG A 43 -45.17 -11.22 -9.76
CA ARG A 43 -44.79 -11.15 -11.17
C ARG A 43 -43.38 -10.63 -11.36
N TRP A 44 -43.01 -9.58 -10.63
CA TRP A 44 -41.66 -9.01 -10.67
C TRP A 44 -40.60 -10.03 -10.17
N ARG A 45 -40.90 -10.78 -9.11
CA ARG A 45 -40.01 -11.82 -8.57
C ARG A 45 -39.90 -13.04 -9.48
N ALA A 46 -41.00 -13.40 -10.18
CA ALA A 46 -41.05 -14.57 -11.05
C ALA A 46 -40.53 -14.30 -12.47
N ALA A 47 -40.22 -13.05 -12.80
CA ALA A 47 -39.72 -12.68 -14.13
C ALA A 47 -38.34 -13.28 -14.39
N ARG A 48 -38.10 -13.82 -15.60
CA ARG A 48 -36.81 -14.32 -16.06
C ARG A 48 -35.74 -13.23 -16.18
N GLY A 49 -36.17 -11.97 -16.30
CA GLY A 49 -35.27 -10.82 -16.30
C GLY A 49 -36.00 -9.55 -15.91
N ARG A 50 -35.27 -8.63 -15.29
CA ARG A 50 -35.79 -7.37 -14.73
C ARG A 50 -34.88 -6.22 -15.07
N ILE A 51 -35.48 -5.06 -15.32
CA ILE A 51 -34.77 -3.80 -15.59
C ILE A 51 -35.37 -2.71 -14.69
N TRP A 52 -34.52 -2.00 -13.97
CA TRP A 52 -34.94 -0.89 -13.09
C TRP A 52 -33.88 0.22 -13.07
N LEU A 53 -34.23 1.39 -12.55
CA LEU A 53 -33.31 2.48 -12.29
C LEU A 53 -32.90 2.48 -10.81
N GLU A 54 -31.61 2.76 -10.57
CA GLU A 54 -31.06 3.00 -9.23
C GLU A 54 -30.28 4.33 -9.19
N PRO A 55 -30.33 5.09 -8.08
CA PRO A 55 -29.51 6.28 -7.93
C PRO A 55 -28.03 5.92 -7.93
N GLY A 56 -27.25 6.51 -8.82
CA GLY A 56 -25.80 6.35 -8.85
C GLY A 56 -25.11 7.19 -7.77
N LEU A 57 -24.00 6.71 -7.25
CA LEU A 57 -23.19 7.40 -6.21
C LEU A 57 -22.62 8.75 -6.69
N GLY A 58 -22.69 9.07 -7.98
CA GLY A 58 -22.19 10.31 -8.60
C GLY A 58 -23.26 11.31 -9.03
N GLY A 59 -24.55 11.10 -8.68
CA GLY A 59 -25.64 12.05 -8.94
C GLY A 59 -26.43 11.81 -10.24
N GLY A 60 -26.16 10.75 -11.00
CA GLY A 60 -26.98 10.29 -12.13
C GLY A 60 -27.59 8.92 -11.85
N ASP A 61 -28.70 8.59 -12.52
CA ASP A 61 -29.34 7.29 -12.39
C ASP A 61 -28.58 6.21 -13.18
N LEU A 62 -28.62 4.99 -12.65
CA LEU A 62 -28.09 3.80 -13.28
C LEU A 62 -29.24 2.89 -13.72
N VAL A 63 -29.18 2.35 -14.93
CA VAL A 63 -30.06 1.27 -15.35
C VAL A 63 -29.42 -0.06 -14.99
N VAL A 64 -30.15 -0.90 -14.27
CA VAL A 64 -29.72 -2.21 -13.82
C VAL A 64 -30.52 -3.28 -14.55
N LEU A 65 -29.84 -4.28 -15.12
CA LEU A 65 -30.44 -5.39 -15.83
C LEU A 65 -30.02 -6.70 -15.15
N ALA A 66 -30.98 -7.42 -14.59
CA ALA A 66 -30.80 -8.74 -14.00
C ALA A 66 -31.63 -9.78 -14.75
N PHE A 67 -31.00 -10.84 -15.24
CA PHE A 67 -31.69 -11.90 -15.98
C PHE A 67 -30.96 -13.25 -15.84
N GLU A 68 -31.71 -14.34 -16.04
CA GLU A 68 -31.12 -15.66 -16.18
C GLU A 68 -30.23 -15.71 -17.41
N PHE A 69 -29.08 -16.38 -17.32
CA PHE A 69 -28.09 -16.38 -18.41
C PHE A 69 -28.72 -16.89 -19.72
N ASP A 70 -28.79 -15.99 -20.69
CA ASP A 70 -29.14 -16.24 -22.07
C ASP A 70 -28.06 -15.63 -22.97
N GLU A 71 -27.58 -16.40 -23.95
CA GLU A 71 -26.41 -15.98 -24.76
C GLU A 71 -26.74 -14.84 -25.70
N GLU A 72 -27.97 -14.80 -26.27
CA GLU A 72 -28.39 -13.76 -27.20
C GLU A 72 -28.63 -12.44 -26.44
N LEU A 73 -29.39 -12.49 -25.36
CA LEU A 73 -29.65 -11.35 -24.50
C LEU A 73 -28.33 -10.79 -23.90
N ASN A 74 -27.45 -11.65 -23.46
CA ASN A 74 -26.14 -11.23 -22.92
C ASN A 74 -25.26 -10.55 -24.00
N ARG A 75 -25.35 -10.98 -25.25
CA ARG A 75 -24.66 -10.35 -26.38
C ARG A 75 -25.23 -8.97 -26.69
N GLU A 76 -26.53 -8.79 -26.56
CA GLU A 76 -27.19 -7.50 -26.76
C GLU A 76 -26.90 -6.53 -25.64
N VAL A 77 -27.01 -6.96 -24.39
CA VAL A 77 -26.66 -6.14 -23.21
C VAL A 77 -25.20 -5.68 -23.24
N LYS A 78 -24.31 -6.51 -23.79
CA LYS A 78 -22.92 -6.11 -24.03
C LYS A 78 -22.73 -5.01 -25.07
N ARG A 79 -23.74 -4.60 -25.80
CA ARG A 79 -23.72 -3.46 -26.72
C ARG A 79 -24.12 -2.15 -26.04
N ILE A 80 -24.68 -2.18 -24.83
CA ILE A 80 -25.10 -0.98 -24.12
C ILE A 80 -23.83 -0.18 -23.76
N PRO A 81 -23.73 1.10 -24.11
CA PRO A 81 -22.59 1.95 -23.74
C PRO A 81 -22.40 2.07 -22.23
N GLY A 82 -21.16 2.13 -21.76
CA GLY A 82 -20.86 2.33 -20.35
C GLY A 82 -21.25 1.19 -19.40
N ARG A 83 -21.68 0.04 -19.93
CA ARG A 83 -22.06 -1.11 -19.12
C ARG A 83 -20.88 -1.71 -18.37
N ARG A 84 -21.18 -2.24 -17.18
CA ARG A 84 -20.29 -3.07 -16.39
C ARG A 84 -21.08 -4.24 -15.81
N PHE A 85 -20.42 -5.37 -15.58
CA PHE A 85 -21.01 -6.51 -14.89
C PHE A 85 -20.56 -6.52 -13.43
N ASP A 86 -21.52 -6.57 -12.52
CA ASP A 86 -21.25 -6.71 -11.09
C ASP A 86 -21.23 -8.20 -10.74
N TRP A 87 -20.08 -8.69 -10.30
CA TRP A 87 -19.86 -10.10 -9.94
C TRP A 87 -20.45 -10.50 -8.60
N GLU A 88 -20.74 -9.52 -7.71
CA GLU A 88 -21.36 -9.77 -6.40
C GLU A 88 -22.87 -9.93 -6.53
N THR A 89 -23.53 -9.03 -7.26
CA THR A 89 -24.98 -9.06 -7.48
C THR A 89 -25.38 -9.90 -8.69
N ARG A 90 -24.45 -10.16 -9.60
CA ARG A 90 -24.65 -10.81 -10.92
C ARG A 90 -25.58 -10.03 -11.85
N GLU A 91 -25.42 -8.72 -11.87
CA GLU A 91 -26.24 -7.78 -12.61
C GLU A 91 -25.40 -6.99 -13.61
N TRP A 92 -26.01 -6.60 -14.72
CA TRP A 92 -25.45 -5.62 -15.63
C TRP A 92 -25.92 -4.23 -15.21
N ILE A 93 -25.00 -3.28 -15.14
CA ILE A 93 -25.25 -1.91 -14.73
C ILE A 93 -24.72 -0.98 -15.81
N ALA A 94 -25.52 0.00 -16.22
CA ALA A 94 -25.11 1.04 -17.15
C ALA A 94 -25.66 2.41 -16.71
N PRO A 95 -25.03 3.53 -17.12
CA PRO A 95 -25.61 4.85 -16.86
C PRO A 95 -26.99 4.99 -17.54
N ALA A 96 -27.97 5.54 -16.85
CA ALA A 96 -29.28 5.84 -17.42
C ALA A 96 -29.22 7.22 -18.10
N ASN A 97 -28.87 7.25 -19.38
CA ASN A 97 -28.76 8.49 -20.18
C ASN A 97 -29.29 8.28 -21.59
N ALA A 98 -29.27 9.34 -22.39
CA ALA A 98 -29.78 9.31 -23.75
C ALA A 98 -29.03 8.32 -24.67
N MET A 99 -27.74 7.99 -24.40
CA MET A 99 -27.01 7.01 -25.19
C MET A 99 -27.39 5.56 -24.88
N THR A 100 -27.75 5.28 -23.66
CA THR A 100 -28.12 3.92 -23.25
C THR A 100 -29.58 3.61 -23.52
N ALA A 101 -30.46 4.63 -23.54
CA ALA A 101 -31.88 4.49 -23.74
C ALA A 101 -32.27 3.72 -25.03
N PRO A 102 -31.73 4.03 -26.23
CA PRO A 102 -32.07 3.29 -27.44
C PRO A 102 -31.68 1.82 -27.38
N HIS A 103 -30.54 1.51 -26.74
CA HIS A 103 -30.08 0.14 -26.58
C HIS A 103 -30.96 -0.65 -25.61
N VAL A 104 -31.35 -0.03 -24.48
CA VAL A 104 -32.28 -0.64 -23.52
C VAL A 104 -33.67 -0.82 -24.12
N ALA A 105 -34.17 0.16 -24.86
CA ALA A 105 -35.42 0.04 -25.58
C ALA A 105 -35.39 -1.09 -26.62
N GLY A 106 -34.29 -1.21 -27.37
CA GLY A 106 -34.06 -2.30 -28.32
C GLY A 106 -34.01 -3.67 -27.65
N VAL A 107 -33.39 -3.80 -26.49
CA VAL A 107 -33.40 -5.03 -25.70
C VAL A 107 -34.80 -5.39 -25.25
N LEU A 108 -35.60 -4.44 -24.72
CA LEU A 108 -36.99 -4.67 -24.31
C LEU A 108 -37.90 -5.05 -25.46
N ALA A 109 -37.69 -4.47 -26.63
CA ALA A 109 -38.50 -4.77 -27.83
C ALA A 109 -38.26 -6.20 -28.35
N ARG A 110 -37.02 -6.70 -28.24
CA ARG A 110 -36.66 -8.05 -28.71
C ARG A 110 -36.84 -9.14 -27.64
N HIS A 111 -36.88 -8.75 -26.37
CA HIS A 111 -37.00 -9.65 -25.24
C HIS A 111 -38.23 -9.30 -24.36
N PRO A 112 -39.46 -9.60 -24.84
CA PRO A 112 -40.69 -9.24 -24.13
C PRO A 112 -40.88 -9.96 -22.78
N GLU A 113 -40.09 -10.99 -22.51
CA GLU A 113 -40.03 -11.67 -21.22
C GLU A 113 -39.37 -10.85 -20.13
N LEU A 114 -38.65 -9.76 -20.49
CA LEU A 114 -38.06 -8.84 -19.51
C LEU A 114 -39.11 -7.87 -19.00
N ILE A 115 -39.09 -7.61 -17.70
CA ILE A 115 -39.99 -6.64 -17.06
C ILE A 115 -39.22 -5.38 -16.70
N ALA A 116 -39.59 -4.26 -17.30
CA ALA A 116 -39.11 -2.92 -16.94
C ALA A 116 -40.06 -2.29 -15.91
N ASN A 117 -39.53 -1.61 -14.89
CA ASN A 117 -40.34 -0.84 -13.95
C ASN A 117 -40.85 0.48 -14.61
N GLU A 118 -41.75 1.19 -13.93
CA GLU A 118 -42.33 2.42 -14.44
C GLU A 118 -41.31 3.53 -14.65
N HIS A 119 -40.30 3.63 -13.79
CA HIS A 119 -39.21 4.61 -13.91
C HIS A 119 -38.40 4.39 -15.19
N VAL A 120 -38.09 3.13 -15.53
CA VAL A 120 -37.43 2.81 -16.82
C VAL A 120 -38.32 3.17 -17.98
N ARG A 121 -39.65 2.90 -17.91
CA ARG A 121 -40.56 3.23 -19.00
C ARG A 121 -40.72 4.74 -19.19
N GLY A 122 -40.79 5.51 -18.08
CA GLY A 122 -40.81 6.97 -18.10
C GLY A 122 -39.55 7.52 -18.75
N TRP A 123 -38.41 7.08 -18.31
CA TRP A 123 -37.11 7.45 -18.87
C TRP A 123 -37.00 7.13 -20.37
N LEU A 124 -37.45 5.95 -20.82
CA LEU A 124 -37.45 5.59 -22.24
C LEU A 124 -38.45 6.41 -23.07
N ALA A 125 -39.56 6.83 -22.50
CA ALA A 125 -40.53 7.68 -23.16
C ALA A 125 -39.98 9.11 -23.43
N GLU A 126 -39.27 9.67 -22.42
CA GLU A 126 -38.57 10.96 -22.56
C GLU A 126 -37.48 10.92 -23.62
N ALA A 127 -36.87 9.77 -23.86
CA ALA A 127 -35.78 9.58 -24.83
C ALA A 127 -36.28 9.55 -26.31
N THR A 128 -37.55 9.78 -26.61
CA THR A 128 -38.08 9.86 -27.99
C THR A 128 -37.90 11.24 -28.62
N GLU A 129 -37.66 12.29 -27.84
CA GLU A 129 -37.31 13.61 -28.33
C GLU A 129 -35.88 13.65 -28.86
N PHE A 130 -35.56 14.59 -29.76
CA PHE A 130 -34.18 14.76 -30.22
C PHE A 130 -33.26 15.07 -29.05
N HIS A 131 -32.31 14.21 -28.84
CA HIS A 131 -31.19 14.47 -27.95
C HIS A 131 -29.91 14.11 -28.70
N GLY A 132 -29.00 15.05 -28.72
CA GLY A 132 -27.68 14.91 -29.30
C GLY A 132 -26.64 15.48 -28.39
N SER A 133 -25.40 15.18 -28.66
CA SER A 133 -24.27 15.86 -27.98
C SER A 133 -23.24 16.33 -29.00
N ALA A 134 -22.56 17.41 -28.68
CA ALA A 134 -21.60 18.05 -29.54
C ALA A 134 -20.28 18.27 -28.85
N THR A 135 -19.21 18.02 -29.57
CA THR A 135 -17.81 18.30 -29.15
C THR A 135 -17.04 18.90 -30.33
N VAL A 136 -15.81 19.34 -30.07
CA VAL A 136 -14.89 19.79 -31.12
C VAL A 136 -14.07 18.61 -31.64
N HIS A 137 -14.04 18.45 -32.96
CA HIS A 137 -13.26 17.44 -33.66
C HIS A 137 -12.30 18.07 -34.66
N GLN A 138 -11.30 17.33 -35.12
CA GLN A 138 -10.42 17.79 -36.22
C GLN A 138 -10.76 17.04 -37.50
N ARG A 139 -11.10 17.81 -38.57
CA ARG A 139 -11.28 17.29 -39.91
C ARG A 139 -10.40 18.05 -40.90
N ASP A 140 -9.59 17.33 -41.65
CA ASP A 140 -8.63 17.90 -42.61
C ASP A 140 -7.70 18.98 -42.01
N GLY A 141 -7.39 18.88 -40.72
CA GLY A 141 -6.55 19.83 -40.01
C GLY A 141 -7.29 21.02 -39.38
N GLU A 142 -8.61 21.16 -39.69
CA GLU A 142 -9.44 22.26 -39.17
C GLU A 142 -10.36 21.76 -38.04
N PRO A 143 -10.58 22.57 -36.99
CA PRO A 143 -11.51 22.23 -35.92
C PRO A 143 -12.98 22.40 -36.42
N VAL A 144 -13.80 21.39 -36.16
CA VAL A 144 -15.20 21.36 -36.50
C VAL A 144 -16.04 20.95 -35.31
N LEU A 145 -17.30 21.41 -35.24
CA LEU A 145 -18.23 20.90 -34.24
C LEU A 145 -18.80 19.58 -34.73
N ALA A 146 -18.53 18.52 -34.01
CA ALA A 146 -19.01 17.17 -34.28
C ALA A 146 -20.23 16.87 -33.40
N ILE A 147 -21.33 16.55 -33.96
CA ILE A 147 -22.61 16.26 -33.29
C ILE A 147 -22.94 14.79 -33.50
N VAL A 148 -23.26 14.08 -32.42
CA VAL A 148 -23.84 12.74 -32.51
C VAL A 148 -25.29 12.77 -32.03
N THR A 149 -26.15 12.09 -32.77
CA THR A 149 -27.56 11.93 -32.41
C THR A 149 -27.71 10.69 -31.53
N HIS A 150 -28.35 10.85 -30.38
CA HIS A 150 -28.62 9.77 -29.43
C HIS A 150 -30.04 9.26 -29.54
N THR A 151 -31.01 10.19 -29.63
CA THR A 151 -32.43 9.87 -29.76
C THR A 151 -33.12 10.88 -30.69
N GLY A 152 -34.24 10.50 -31.28
CA GLY A 152 -35.00 11.33 -32.19
C GLY A 152 -34.28 11.64 -33.51
N GLU A 153 -34.93 12.37 -34.38
CA GLU A 153 -34.34 12.86 -35.63
C GLU A 153 -33.75 14.25 -35.42
N PRO A 154 -32.55 14.53 -35.95
CA PRO A 154 -31.92 15.83 -35.83
C PRO A 154 -32.80 16.91 -36.48
N PRO A 155 -32.93 18.09 -35.86
CA PRO A 155 -33.62 19.22 -36.46
C PRO A 155 -33.10 19.58 -37.85
N GLN A 156 -33.98 19.95 -38.76
CA GLN A 156 -33.63 20.26 -40.15
C GLN A 156 -32.56 21.36 -40.23
N GLU A 157 -32.57 22.30 -39.30
CA GLU A 157 -31.61 23.40 -39.23
C GLU A 157 -30.17 22.92 -39.04
N LEU A 158 -29.94 21.86 -38.20
CA LEU A 158 -28.64 21.22 -38.06
C LEU A 158 -28.23 20.49 -39.34
N LEU A 159 -29.19 19.84 -40.00
CA LEU A 159 -28.94 19.10 -41.22
C LEU A 159 -28.56 20.03 -42.39
N ASP A 160 -29.17 21.21 -42.45
CA ASP A 160 -28.92 22.22 -43.49
C ASP A 160 -27.57 22.95 -43.26
N ALA A 161 -27.16 23.07 -42.02
CA ALA A 161 -25.87 23.69 -41.64
C ALA A 161 -24.68 22.74 -41.71
N ALA A 162 -24.89 21.45 -41.95
CA ALA A 162 -23.85 20.44 -41.95
C ALA A 162 -22.90 20.59 -43.15
N ILE A 163 -21.58 20.62 -42.84
CA ILE A 163 -20.53 20.58 -43.88
C ILE A 163 -20.24 19.13 -44.31
N GLU A 164 -20.46 18.17 -43.43
CA GLU A 164 -20.29 16.73 -43.68
C GLU A 164 -21.27 15.93 -42.83
N ARG A 165 -21.72 14.76 -43.34
CA ARG A 165 -22.53 13.78 -42.60
C ARG A 165 -21.97 12.39 -42.86
N THR A 166 -21.83 11.63 -41.78
CA THR A 166 -21.47 10.21 -41.81
C THR A 166 -22.41 9.45 -40.90
N ASP A 167 -22.38 8.11 -40.86
CA ASP A 167 -23.30 7.29 -40.08
C ASP A 167 -23.33 7.74 -38.60
N GLY A 168 -24.39 8.45 -38.22
CA GLY A 168 -24.65 8.93 -36.86
C GLY A 168 -23.97 10.25 -36.48
N TRP A 169 -23.18 10.86 -37.37
CA TRP A 169 -22.46 12.10 -37.10
C TRP A 169 -22.85 13.23 -38.03
N ILE A 170 -22.93 14.45 -37.48
CA ILE A 170 -23.13 15.71 -38.21
C ILE A 170 -21.94 16.62 -37.88
N PHE A 171 -21.26 17.14 -38.88
CA PHE A 171 -20.11 18.05 -38.68
C PHE A 171 -20.48 19.45 -39.13
N LEU A 172 -20.23 20.44 -38.28
CA LEU A 172 -20.51 21.86 -38.56
C LEU A 172 -19.23 22.67 -38.52
N ALA A 173 -19.09 23.68 -39.36
CA ALA A 173 -17.98 24.60 -39.30
C ALA A 173 -18.03 25.46 -38.01
N LEU A 174 -16.90 25.57 -37.29
CA LEU A 174 -16.72 26.48 -36.16
C LEU A 174 -16.40 27.89 -36.69
N ALA A 175 -17.40 28.54 -37.30
CA ALA A 175 -17.26 29.91 -37.79
C ALA A 175 -18.32 30.83 -37.18
N PRO A 176 -18.03 32.14 -36.97
CA PRO A 176 -18.95 33.08 -36.28
C PRO A 176 -20.33 33.22 -36.96
N SER A 177 -20.41 32.93 -38.26
CA SER A 177 -21.61 33.07 -39.08
C SER A 177 -22.13 31.75 -39.66
N GLY A 178 -21.70 30.61 -39.12
CA GLY A 178 -22.00 29.29 -39.67
C GLY A 178 -22.84 28.41 -38.76
N GLY A 179 -22.76 27.10 -38.98
CA GLY A 179 -23.48 26.07 -38.21
C GLY A 179 -23.32 26.11 -36.71
N ALA A 180 -22.24 26.73 -36.21
CA ALA A 180 -22.00 26.93 -34.79
C ALA A 180 -23.10 27.77 -34.09
N ALA A 181 -23.59 28.81 -34.77
CA ALA A 181 -24.70 29.63 -34.24
C ALA A 181 -26.03 28.86 -34.22
N VAL A 182 -26.23 27.94 -35.17
CA VAL A 182 -27.38 27.05 -35.22
C VAL A 182 -27.34 26.05 -34.07
N ALA A 183 -26.19 25.42 -33.82
CA ALA A 183 -26.05 24.42 -32.76
C ALA A 183 -26.33 24.99 -31.37
N ALA A 184 -25.95 26.26 -31.12
CA ALA A 184 -26.18 26.91 -29.83
C ALA A 184 -27.66 27.15 -29.50
N GLY A 185 -28.57 27.09 -30.48
CA GLY A 185 -30.00 27.34 -30.29
C GLY A 185 -30.88 26.08 -30.43
N VAL A 186 -30.31 24.91 -30.59
CA VAL A 186 -31.07 23.67 -30.79
C VAL A 186 -31.42 23.02 -29.46
N ASP A 187 -32.71 22.89 -29.19
CA ASP A 187 -33.23 22.18 -28.03
C ASP A 187 -32.83 20.69 -28.10
N GLY A 188 -32.44 20.13 -26.95
CA GLY A 188 -32.00 18.74 -26.87
C GLY A 188 -30.55 18.48 -27.29
N LEU A 189 -29.80 19.50 -27.73
CA LEU A 189 -28.38 19.38 -28.00
C LEU A 189 -27.54 19.76 -26.78
N VAL A 190 -26.82 18.78 -26.21
CA VAL A 190 -25.91 19.01 -25.10
C VAL A 190 -24.53 19.31 -25.66
N LEU A 191 -24.02 20.50 -25.37
CA LEU A 191 -22.64 20.87 -25.69
C LEU A 191 -21.75 20.46 -24.54
N ASP A 192 -20.66 19.73 -24.82
CA ASP A 192 -19.60 19.59 -23.84
C ASP A 192 -18.93 20.94 -23.58
N ASP A 193 -18.09 20.97 -22.58
CA ASP A 193 -17.42 22.21 -22.18
C ASP A 193 -16.47 22.71 -23.28
N LEU A 194 -15.82 21.79 -24.01
CA LEU A 194 -14.91 22.13 -25.11
C LEU A 194 -15.68 22.75 -26.29
N ALA A 195 -16.85 22.17 -26.65
CA ALA A 195 -17.73 22.71 -27.70
C ALA A 195 -18.28 24.08 -27.29
N ARG A 196 -18.63 24.24 -26.01
CA ARG A 196 -19.19 25.50 -25.49
C ARG A 196 -18.12 26.62 -25.52
N ASP A 197 -16.90 26.32 -25.09
CA ASP A 197 -15.78 27.28 -25.11
C ASP A 197 -15.40 27.61 -26.56
N ALA A 198 -15.30 26.60 -27.45
CA ALA A 198 -15.01 26.82 -28.89
C ALA A 198 -16.07 27.66 -29.60
N LEU A 199 -17.34 27.44 -29.30
CA LEU A 199 -18.44 28.27 -29.82
C LEU A 199 -18.35 29.71 -29.33
N ALA A 200 -18.05 29.91 -28.05
CA ALA A 200 -17.84 31.24 -27.44
C ALA A 200 -16.63 31.96 -28.05
N ASP A 201 -15.54 31.24 -28.27
CA ASP A 201 -14.32 31.76 -28.90
C ASP A 201 -14.54 32.10 -30.38
N ALA A 202 -15.20 31.19 -31.13
CA ALA A 202 -15.56 31.43 -32.51
C ALA A 202 -16.49 32.67 -32.65
N ALA A 203 -17.50 32.78 -31.77
CA ALA A 203 -18.41 33.94 -31.76
C ALA A 203 -17.68 35.25 -31.43
N ALA A 204 -16.65 35.20 -30.59
CA ALA A 204 -15.83 36.36 -30.20
C ALA A 204 -14.64 36.62 -31.16
N GLY A 205 -14.42 35.79 -32.17
CA GLY A 205 -13.29 35.86 -33.08
C GLY A 205 -11.93 35.58 -32.41
N ARG A 206 -11.95 34.82 -31.32
CA ARG A 206 -10.74 34.41 -30.59
C ARG A 206 -10.17 33.11 -31.18
N PRO A 207 -8.88 32.83 -31.01
CA PRO A 207 -8.29 31.53 -31.35
C PRO A 207 -9.01 30.39 -30.61
N LEU A 208 -9.29 29.31 -31.30
CA LEU A 208 -9.96 28.15 -30.69
C LEU A 208 -9.03 27.40 -29.75
N VAL A 209 -9.56 26.96 -28.62
CA VAL A 209 -8.83 26.20 -27.62
C VAL A 209 -8.70 24.75 -28.08
N GLY A 210 -7.45 24.23 -28.13
CA GLY A 210 -7.15 22.88 -28.62
C GLY A 210 -7.33 21.77 -27.58
N ALA A 211 -7.36 22.12 -26.31
CA ALA A 211 -7.50 21.20 -25.21
C ALA A 211 -8.03 21.91 -23.96
N ARG A 212 -8.65 21.17 -23.07
CA ARG A 212 -9.12 21.69 -21.77
C ARG A 212 -8.66 20.83 -20.63
N MET A 213 -8.20 21.48 -19.56
CA MET A 213 -7.86 20.85 -18.29
C MET A 213 -8.88 21.25 -17.22
N TRP A 214 -9.38 20.29 -16.46
CA TRP A 214 -10.25 20.55 -15.31
C TRP A 214 -9.96 19.61 -14.15
N LEU A 215 -10.46 19.96 -12.98
CA LEU A 215 -10.39 19.15 -11.77
C LEU A 215 -11.56 18.17 -11.71
N ARG A 216 -11.27 16.90 -11.44
CA ARG A 216 -12.28 15.86 -11.21
C ARG A 216 -11.98 15.10 -9.94
N CYS A 217 -12.98 14.91 -9.08
CA CYS A 217 -12.88 14.00 -7.97
C CYS A 217 -13.23 12.59 -8.44
N GLY A 218 -12.29 11.65 -8.32
CA GLY A 218 -12.51 10.25 -8.67
C GLY A 218 -13.45 9.54 -7.67
N ALA A 219 -14.02 8.41 -8.07
CA ALA A 219 -14.84 7.56 -7.20
C ALA A 219 -14.10 7.06 -5.94
N ASP A 220 -12.77 7.09 -5.97
CA ASP A 220 -11.88 6.79 -4.85
C ASP A 220 -11.65 7.98 -3.91
N GLY A 221 -12.23 9.13 -4.21
CA GLY A 221 -12.07 10.38 -3.46
C GLY A 221 -10.72 11.08 -3.70
N GLU A 222 -10.00 10.72 -4.77
CA GLU A 222 -8.79 11.43 -5.19
C GLU A 222 -9.12 12.49 -6.24
N ASP A 223 -8.54 13.66 -6.06
CA ASP A 223 -8.58 14.70 -7.08
C ASP A 223 -7.63 14.32 -8.22
N ARG A 224 -8.11 14.49 -9.44
CA ARG A 224 -7.33 14.30 -10.68
C ARG A 224 -7.45 15.53 -11.56
N LEU A 225 -6.37 15.90 -12.17
CA LEU A 225 -6.38 16.84 -13.28
C LEU A 225 -6.61 16.03 -14.55
N VAL A 226 -7.69 16.37 -15.25
CA VAL A 226 -8.11 15.66 -16.45
C VAL A 226 -7.95 16.59 -17.63
N VAL A 227 -7.35 16.08 -18.70
CA VAL A 227 -7.25 16.79 -19.98
C VAL A 227 -8.06 16.04 -21.00
N THR A 228 -9.02 16.72 -21.63
CA THR A 228 -9.55 16.32 -22.92
C THR A 228 -8.84 17.09 -24.00
N THR A 229 -8.39 16.37 -24.99
CA THR A 229 -7.77 16.95 -26.16
C THR A 229 -8.72 16.75 -27.31
N GLY A 230 -9.64 17.66 -27.52
CA GLY A 230 -10.61 17.52 -28.60
C GLY A 230 -9.92 17.27 -29.95
N TRP A 231 -9.02 18.11 -30.35
CA TRP A 231 -8.36 18.00 -31.65
C TRP A 231 -6.83 18.08 -31.62
N ASP A 232 -6.21 18.51 -30.52
CA ASP A 232 -4.74 18.62 -30.43
C ASP A 232 -4.11 17.30 -29.94
N ARG A 233 -3.69 16.48 -30.92
CA ARG A 233 -3.02 15.19 -30.64
C ARG A 233 -1.66 15.38 -29.98
N GLY A 234 -0.93 16.46 -30.29
CA GLY A 234 0.38 16.73 -29.67
C GLY A 234 0.27 17.01 -28.19
N LEU A 235 -0.71 17.79 -27.78
CA LEU A 235 -1.03 18.03 -26.35
C LEU A 235 -1.46 16.75 -25.64
N ARG A 236 -2.25 15.92 -26.30
CA ARG A 236 -2.68 14.62 -25.76
C ARG A 236 -1.48 13.71 -25.47
N ASP A 237 -0.59 13.58 -26.45
CA ASP A 237 0.57 12.71 -26.34
C ASP A 237 1.52 13.25 -25.25
N ALA A 238 1.76 14.56 -25.20
CA ALA A 238 2.56 15.21 -24.17
C ALA A 238 1.98 15.04 -22.75
N PHE A 239 0.65 15.12 -22.61
CA PHE A 239 0.00 14.85 -21.31
C PHE A 239 0.08 13.37 -20.94
N GLY A 240 -0.01 12.46 -21.90
CA GLY A 240 0.14 11.02 -21.69
C GLY A 240 1.56 10.61 -21.22
N GLU A 241 2.57 11.44 -21.46
CA GLU A 241 3.94 11.24 -20.99
C GLU A 241 4.18 11.74 -19.55
N LEU A 242 3.23 12.50 -18.98
CA LEU A 242 3.34 12.93 -17.60
C LEU A 242 3.31 11.74 -16.62
N PRO A 243 4.00 11.85 -15.49
CA PRO A 243 4.02 10.79 -14.49
C PRO A 243 2.62 10.36 -14.05
N GLU A 244 2.34 9.07 -14.12
CA GLU A 244 1.06 8.46 -13.75
C GLU A 244 -0.16 8.93 -14.56
N ALA A 245 0.04 9.43 -15.76
CA ALA A 245 -1.04 9.71 -16.67
C ALA A 245 -1.79 8.41 -17.02
N GLU A 246 -3.08 8.39 -16.74
CA GLU A 246 -3.96 7.26 -17.03
C GLU A 246 -4.97 7.66 -18.11
N ARG A 247 -5.20 6.78 -19.07
CA ARG A 247 -6.32 6.94 -20.01
C ARG A 247 -7.63 6.78 -19.24
N VAL A 248 -8.52 7.74 -19.38
CA VAL A 248 -9.81 7.71 -18.71
C VAL A 248 -10.93 7.87 -19.71
N LEU A 249 -11.98 7.08 -19.52
CA LEU A 249 -13.26 7.36 -20.15
C LEU A 249 -13.90 8.52 -19.39
N ILE A 250 -14.25 9.57 -20.09
CA ILE A 250 -14.93 10.72 -19.51
C ILE A 250 -16.42 10.44 -19.58
N GLU A 251 -16.98 9.99 -18.44
CA GLU A 251 -18.43 9.81 -18.32
C GLU A 251 -19.13 11.15 -18.52
N GLY A 252 -20.06 11.20 -19.46
CA GLY A 252 -20.77 12.43 -19.84
C GLY A 252 -20.28 13.06 -21.15
N ASP A 253 -19.12 12.69 -21.66
CA ASP A 253 -18.67 13.04 -22.99
C ASP A 253 -19.11 11.95 -23.97
N PHE A 254 -20.19 12.19 -24.63
CA PHE A 254 -20.92 11.24 -25.49
C PHE A 254 -20.21 10.89 -26.80
N LEU A 255 -19.03 11.44 -27.02
CA LEU A 255 -18.45 11.52 -28.36
C LEU A 255 -17.13 10.77 -28.51
N LEU A 256 -16.73 10.09 -27.46
CA LEU A 256 -15.47 9.32 -27.46
C LEU A 256 -15.70 7.94 -28.10
N GLN A 257 -15.73 7.87 -29.42
CA GLN A 257 -15.56 6.64 -30.19
C GLN A 257 -14.15 6.58 -30.74
N GLY A 258 -13.40 5.53 -30.34
CA GLY A 258 -12.06 5.25 -30.88
C GLY A 258 -10.94 5.96 -30.13
N ASP A 259 -10.20 6.84 -30.77
CA ASP A 259 -8.95 7.45 -30.27
C ASP A 259 -9.13 8.65 -29.32
N ASP A 260 -10.36 9.11 -29.09
CA ASP A 260 -10.68 10.28 -28.26
C ASP A 260 -10.76 9.93 -26.78
N VAL A 261 -9.64 9.49 -26.21
CA VAL A 261 -9.50 9.15 -24.78
C VAL A 261 -8.98 10.37 -24.05
N GLY A 262 -9.65 10.76 -22.98
CA GLY A 262 -9.09 11.73 -22.03
C GLY A 262 -7.96 11.09 -21.21
N PHE A 263 -7.11 11.94 -20.64
CA PHE A 263 -6.07 11.52 -19.70
C PHE A 263 -6.32 12.18 -18.35
N ALA A 264 -6.05 11.45 -17.30
CA ALA A 264 -6.08 11.95 -15.93
C ALA A 264 -4.74 11.74 -15.26
N VAL A 265 -4.28 12.77 -14.57
CA VAL A 265 -3.10 12.71 -13.70
C VAL A 265 -3.57 12.98 -12.27
N PRO A 266 -3.11 12.20 -11.27
CA PRO A 266 -3.42 12.52 -9.88
C PRO A 266 -2.98 13.94 -9.51
N ALA A 267 -3.85 14.69 -8.83
CA ALA A 267 -3.52 16.00 -8.29
C ALA A 267 -2.61 15.83 -7.07
N ASP A 268 -1.32 15.66 -7.30
CA ASP A 268 -0.32 15.30 -6.31
C ASP A 268 0.77 16.37 -6.19
N PRO A 269 1.12 16.83 -4.96
CA PRO A 269 2.21 17.78 -4.79
C PRO A 269 3.56 17.29 -5.35
N ALA A 270 3.82 15.98 -5.34
CA ALA A 270 5.09 15.42 -5.83
C ALA A 270 5.31 15.65 -7.34
N THR A 271 4.23 15.71 -8.12
CA THR A 271 4.26 15.89 -9.59
C THR A 271 3.83 17.29 -10.02
N SER A 272 3.58 18.20 -9.08
CA SER A 272 3.06 19.54 -9.37
C SER A 272 3.98 20.39 -10.26
N GLY A 273 5.29 20.19 -10.17
CA GLY A 273 6.28 20.90 -10.99
C GLY A 273 6.14 20.56 -12.48
N GLU A 274 6.03 19.26 -12.80
CA GLU A 274 5.85 18.78 -14.18
C GLU A 274 4.51 19.22 -14.75
N LEU A 275 3.45 19.15 -13.93
CA LEU A 275 2.13 19.65 -14.32
C LEU A 275 2.12 21.15 -14.59
N ARG A 276 2.82 21.94 -13.76
CA ARG A 276 2.91 23.39 -13.97
C ARG A 276 3.72 23.74 -15.20
N ALA A 277 4.83 23.03 -15.46
CA ALA A 277 5.62 23.19 -16.66
C ALA A 277 4.79 22.84 -17.91
N PHE A 278 4.07 21.72 -17.89
CA PHE A 278 3.15 21.33 -18.96
C PHE A 278 2.12 22.41 -19.26
N VAL A 279 1.46 22.96 -18.24
CA VAL A 279 0.49 24.05 -18.43
C VAL A 279 1.15 25.30 -19.01
N ALA A 280 2.34 25.66 -18.55
CA ALA A 280 3.08 26.84 -19.04
C ALA A 280 3.52 26.71 -20.50
N ASP A 281 3.91 25.52 -20.91
CA ASP A 281 4.39 25.23 -22.27
C ASP A 281 3.25 25.01 -23.30
N SER A 282 2.00 24.90 -22.79
CA SER A 282 0.84 24.53 -23.60
C SER A 282 -0.07 25.75 -23.89
N ALA A 283 0.29 26.57 -24.88
CA ALA A 283 -0.44 27.80 -25.21
C ALA A 283 -1.89 27.57 -25.68
N ALA A 284 -2.22 26.39 -26.23
CA ALA A 284 -3.56 26.02 -26.70
C ALA A 284 -4.40 25.30 -25.63
N LEU A 285 -3.93 25.23 -24.40
CA LEU A 285 -4.60 24.58 -23.28
C LEU A 285 -5.44 25.61 -22.49
N SER A 286 -6.73 25.39 -22.38
CA SER A 286 -7.61 26.11 -21.46
C SER A 286 -7.66 25.36 -20.12
N VAL A 287 -7.32 26.04 -19.04
CA VAL A 287 -7.35 25.49 -17.70
C VAL A 287 -8.55 26.05 -16.94
N SER A 288 -9.39 25.18 -16.37
CA SER A 288 -10.52 25.66 -15.57
C SER A 288 -10.03 26.34 -14.28
N PRO A 289 -10.79 27.33 -13.75
CA PRO A 289 -10.39 28.05 -12.53
C PRO A 289 -10.14 27.12 -11.34
N ASP A 290 -10.92 26.06 -11.20
CA ASP A 290 -10.76 25.07 -10.13
C ASP A 290 -9.47 24.25 -10.29
N ALA A 291 -9.15 23.84 -11.53
CA ALA A 291 -7.90 23.13 -11.83
C ALA A 291 -6.68 24.03 -11.59
N GLU A 292 -6.75 25.29 -11.99
CA GLU A 292 -5.66 26.26 -11.76
C GLU A 292 -5.46 26.53 -10.27
N SER A 293 -6.53 26.79 -9.53
CA SER A 293 -6.49 26.96 -8.07
C SER A 293 -5.89 25.73 -7.38
N ARG A 294 -6.30 24.51 -7.79
CA ARG A 294 -5.77 23.28 -7.23
C ARG A 294 -4.29 23.09 -7.56
N LEU A 295 -3.88 23.38 -8.79
CA LEU A 295 -2.48 23.31 -9.19
C LEU A 295 -1.61 24.28 -8.40
N ASP A 296 -2.08 25.48 -8.14
CA ASP A 296 -1.38 26.46 -7.29
C ASP A 296 -1.26 25.98 -5.85
N ASP A 297 -2.31 25.34 -5.30
CA ASP A 297 -2.25 24.70 -3.98
C ASP A 297 -1.20 23.59 -3.94
N LEU A 298 -1.19 22.70 -4.95
CA LEU A 298 -0.20 21.64 -5.07
C LEU A 298 1.23 22.16 -5.13
N CYS A 299 1.47 23.23 -5.90
CA CYS A 299 2.78 23.87 -5.95
C CYS A 299 3.19 24.46 -4.59
N ARG A 300 2.24 25.07 -3.85
CA ARG A 300 2.48 25.58 -2.49
C ARG A 300 2.74 24.43 -1.49
N GLU A 301 1.99 23.35 -1.57
CA GLU A 301 2.20 22.13 -0.77
C GLU A 301 3.59 21.54 -1.05
N HIS A 302 3.97 21.41 -2.33
CA HIS A 302 5.30 20.95 -2.75
C HIS A 302 6.41 21.84 -2.19
N ALA A 303 6.32 23.14 -2.37
CA ALA A 303 7.32 24.10 -1.88
C ALA A 303 7.53 23.99 -0.35
N ARG A 304 6.46 23.82 0.42
CA ARG A 304 6.53 23.57 1.88
C ARG A 304 7.19 22.24 2.22
N ALA A 305 6.95 21.22 1.40
CA ALA A 305 7.49 19.88 1.62
C ALA A 305 8.97 19.74 1.24
N VAL A 306 9.45 20.51 0.24
CA VAL A 306 10.83 20.39 -0.28
C VAL A 306 11.88 20.47 0.83
N GLU A 307 11.77 21.45 1.74
CA GLU A 307 12.72 21.60 2.85
C GLU A 307 12.64 20.39 3.80
N THR A 308 11.45 19.88 4.09
CA THR A 308 11.24 18.70 4.94
C THR A 308 11.83 17.45 4.29
N VAL A 309 11.61 17.25 3.00
CA VAL A 309 12.21 16.15 2.24
C VAL A 309 13.74 16.25 2.23
N ALA A 310 14.29 17.44 2.03
CA ALA A 310 15.73 17.66 2.10
C ALA A 310 16.29 17.34 3.50
N LEU A 311 15.64 17.81 4.56
CA LEU A 311 16.03 17.48 5.95
C LEU A 311 15.94 15.97 6.22
N SER A 312 14.97 15.25 5.65
CA SER A 312 14.84 13.80 5.82
C SER A 312 15.99 13.01 5.19
N ARG A 313 16.66 13.61 4.20
CA ARG A 313 17.82 13.06 3.49
C ARG A 313 19.16 13.56 4.04
N ALA A 314 19.12 14.53 4.99
CA ALA A 314 20.34 15.12 5.49
C ALA A 314 21.22 14.08 6.21
N GLU A 315 22.48 14.01 5.77
CA GLU A 315 23.49 13.11 6.31
C GLU A 315 24.28 13.74 7.46
N GLN A 316 24.13 15.04 7.68
CA GLN A 316 24.83 15.78 8.72
C GLN A 316 24.03 16.98 9.21
N ALA A 317 24.27 17.34 10.46
CA ALA A 317 23.81 18.58 11.06
C ALA A 317 24.81 19.08 12.09
N GLU A 318 24.77 20.40 12.33
CA GLU A 318 25.55 21.02 13.41
C GLU A 318 25.18 20.49 14.79
N ALA A 319 26.09 20.69 15.75
CA ALA A 319 25.89 20.31 17.14
C ALA A 319 24.59 20.88 17.70
N LEU A 320 23.92 20.10 18.52
CA LEU A 320 22.69 20.48 19.17
C LEU A 320 22.98 20.91 20.62
N ALA A 321 22.27 21.95 21.08
CA ALA A 321 22.42 22.44 22.47
C ALA A 321 22.15 21.33 23.51
N VAL A 322 21.32 20.35 23.18
CA VAL A 322 21.01 19.20 24.06
C VAL A 322 22.22 18.31 24.32
N GLU A 323 23.24 18.30 23.46
CA GLU A 323 24.43 17.43 23.63
C GLU A 323 25.18 17.69 24.93
N ALA A 324 25.11 18.91 25.47
CA ALA A 324 25.65 19.22 26.79
C ALA A 324 24.99 18.48 27.96
N ARG A 325 23.78 17.97 27.76
CA ARG A 325 23.01 17.19 28.75
C ARG A 325 23.01 15.69 28.49
N LEU A 326 23.52 15.26 27.34
CA LEU A 326 23.61 13.85 26.97
C LEU A 326 24.88 13.20 27.54
N GLY A 327 24.79 11.92 27.87
CA GLY A 327 25.93 11.11 28.31
C GLY A 327 26.87 10.65 27.17
N GLY A 328 26.88 11.35 26.06
CA GLY A 328 27.71 11.07 24.87
C GLY A 328 27.53 12.10 23.77
N VAL A 329 28.32 11.97 22.71
CA VAL A 329 28.31 12.85 21.55
C VAL A 329 27.50 12.18 20.42
N LEU A 330 26.64 12.94 19.75
CA LEU A 330 25.88 12.45 18.59
C LEU A 330 26.75 12.50 17.33
N GLU A 331 26.63 11.48 16.51
CA GLU A 331 27.17 11.52 15.13
C GLU A 331 26.43 12.58 14.30
N PRO A 332 27.09 13.17 13.27
CA PRO A 332 26.48 14.23 12.45
C PRO A 332 25.12 13.85 11.87
N PHE A 333 24.96 12.64 11.38
CA PHE A 333 23.69 12.13 10.85
C PHE A 333 22.63 11.89 11.94
N GLN A 334 23.04 11.53 13.17
CA GLN A 334 22.13 11.41 14.31
C GLN A 334 21.57 12.77 14.71
N ARG A 335 22.38 13.83 14.68
CA ARG A 335 21.94 15.22 14.87
C ARG A 335 20.89 15.61 13.83
N ALA A 336 21.12 15.25 12.56
CA ALA A 336 20.14 15.49 11.49
C ALA A 336 18.83 14.75 11.76
N GLY A 337 18.86 13.51 12.22
CA GLY A 337 17.67 12.74 12.59
C GLY A 337 16.92 13.34 13.78
N VAL A 338 17.62 13.82 14.81
CA VAL A 338 17.03 14.51 15.95
C VAL A 338 16.37 15.81 15.53
N ARG A 339 17.03 16.65 14.72
CA ARG A 339 16.43 17.88 14.14
C ARG A 339 15.16 17.59 13.39
N TYR A 340 15.18 16.57 12.54
CA TYR A 340 14.00 16.16 11.78
C TYR A 340 12.87 15.72 12.72
N ALA A 341 13.16 14.89 13.74
CA ALA A 341 12.17 14.43 14.70
C ALA A 341 11.54 15.58 15.49
N LEU A 342 12.33 16.55 15.91
CA LEU A 342 11.88 17.74 16.62
C LEU A 342 10.97 18.63 15.74
N ARG A 343 11.33 18.80 14.46
CA ARG A 343 10.54 19.59 13.52
C ARG A 343 9.20 18.93 13.19
N GLN A 344 9.22 17.62 12.94
CA GLN A 344 8.03 16.86 12.55
C GLN A 344 7.17 16.42 13.73
N ARG A 345 7.74 16.30 14.91
CA ARG A 345 7.14 15.83 16.19
C ARG A 345 6.53 14.44 16.11
N ARG A 346 6.07 14.03 14.94
CA ARG A 346 5.45 12.75 14.61
C ARG A 346 6.28 12.09 13.53
N THR A 347 7.21 11.20 13.93
CA THR A 347 8.29 10.75 13.05
C THR A 347 8.45 9.24 13.05
N PHE A 348 8.66 8.72 11.87
CA PHE A 348 9.05 7.34 11.60
C PHE A 348 10.56 7.31 11.35
N LEU A 349 11.33 6.95 12.39
CA LEU A 349 12.78 6.79 12.32
C LEU A 349 13.10 5.41 11.74
N ALA A 350 13.34 5.37 10.44
CA ALA A 350 13.54 4.17 9.65
C ALA A 350 14.99 3.97 9.21
N ASP A 351 15.94 4.64 9.84
CA ASP A 351 17.38 4.46 9.61
C ASP A 351 17.77 2.98 9.67
N GLU A 352 18.74 2.60 8.85
CA GLU A 352 19.25 1.23 8.83
C GLU A 352 19.67 0.77 10.21
N GLN A 353 19.65 -0.53 10.46
CA GLN A 353 20.00 -1.07 11.76
C GLN A 353 21.45 -0.74 12.12
N GLY A 354 21.71 -0.44 13.40
CA GLY A 354 23.03 -0.04 13.87
C GLY A 354 23.36 1.44 13.77
N LEU A 355 22.50 2.27 13.17
CA LEU A 355 22.67 3.73 13.09
C LEU A 355 22.20 4.50 14.34
N GLY A 356 21.87 3.80 15.44
CA GLY A 356 21.58 4.45 16.73
C GLY A 356 20.21 5.13 16.80
N LYS A 357 19.15 4.53 16.25
CA LYS A 357 17.76 5.04 16.36
C LYS A 357 17.34 5.28 17.81
N THR A 358 17.73 4.37 18.72
CA THR A 358 17.49 4.51 20.17
C THR A 358 18.07 5.82 20.71
N ILE A 359 19.30 6.12 20.34
CA ILE A 359 20.02 7.33 20.77
C ILE A 359 19.34 8.58 20.20
N GLN A 360 18.94 8.56 18.92
CA GLN A 360 18.24 9.66 18.29
C GLN A 360 16.89 9.94 18.98
N ALA A 361 16.14 8.87 19.35
CA ALA A 361 14.88 9.02 20.06
C ALA A 361 15.07 9.62 21.47
N LEU A 362 16.05 9.12 22.24
CA LEU A 362 16.39 9.66 23.57
C LEU A 362 16.84 11.13 23.50
N ALA A 363 17.70 11.45 22.53
CA ALA A 363 18.17 12.81 22.33
C ALA A 363 17.03 13.77 21.90
N ALA A 364 16.08 13.31 21.10
CA ALA A 364 14.90 14.10 20.72
C ALA A 364 13.99 14.38 21.93
N ILE A 365 13.76 13.36 22.78
CA ILE A 365 12.98 13.53 24.01
C ILE A 365 13.65 14.53 24.95
N GLU A 366 14.97 14.44 25.15
CA GLU A 366 15.74 15.34 26.00
C GLU A 366 15.77 16.78 25.44
N ALA A 367 15.93 16.90 24.12
CA ALA A 367 15.97 18.21 23.45
C ALA A 367 14.65 18.98 23.58
N ASP A 368 13.53 18.28 23.53
CA ASP A 368 12.17 18.82 23.65
C ASP A 368 11.69 18.85 25.10
N GLU A 369 12.46 18.34 26.05
CA GLU A 369 12.06 18.13 27.46
C GLU A 369 10.68 17.43 27.55
N ALA A 370 10.44 16.47 26.63
CA ALA A 370 9.15 15.82 26.46
C ALA A 370 8.92 14.69 27.49
N PHE A 371 8.90 15.05 28.75
CA PHE A 371 8.60 14.17 29.86
C PHE A 371 7.24 14.47 30.51
N PRO A 372 6.52 13.47 31.03
CA PRO A 372 6.83 12.04 31.06
C PRO A 372 6.86 11.40 29.68
N ALA A 373 7.82 10.50 29.46
CA ALA A 373 7.98 9.76 28.22
C ALA A 373 7.74 8.26 28.43
N VAL A 374 7.19 7.57 27.42
CA VAL A 374 6.93 6.13 27.43
C VAL A 374 7.59 5.47 26.24
N VAL A 375 8.38 4.43 26.48
CA VAL A 375 8.98 3.58 25.45
C VAL A 375 8.31 2.22 25.44
N VAL A 376 7.73 1.84 24.31
CA VAL A 376 7.15 0.53 24.04
C VAL A 376 8.07 -0.21 23.09
N CYS A 377 8.62 -1.33 23.53
CA CYS A 377 9.59 -2.11 22.75
C CYS A 377 9.30 -3.63 22.87
N PRO A 378 9.92 -4.50 22.07
CA PRO A 378 9.94 -5.93 22.33
C PRO A 378 10.48 -6.26 23.72
N ALA A 379 9.97 -7.33 24.35
CA ALA A 379 10.34 -7.70 25.73
C ALA A 379 11.85 -7.83 25.94
N SER A 380 12.56 -8.34 24.97
CA SER A 380 14.00 -8.53 24.97
C SER A 380 14.83 -7.26 24.85
N LEU A 381 14.24 -6.17 24.36
CA LEU A 381 14.92 -4.88 24.22
C LEU A 381 14.83 -4.01 25.48
N LYS A 382 13.99 -4.34 26.44
CA LYS A 382 13.79 -3.51 27.65
C LYS A 382 15.08 -3.19 28.40
N LEU A 383 15.93 -4.20 28.64
CA LEU A 383 17.21 -3.99 29.32
C LEU A 383 18.20 -3.17 28.51
N ASN A 384 18.16 -3.33 27.18
CA ASN A 384 18.98 -2.50 26.30
C ASN A 384 18.51 -1.04 26.35
N TRP A 385 17.19 -0.81 26.29
CA TRP A 385 16.62 0.53 26.41
C TRP A 385 16.94 1.17 27.76
N GLU A 386 16.84 0.41 28.86
CA GLU A 386 17.20 0.88 30.19
C GLU A 386 18.67 1.32 30.27
N ARG A 387 19.57 0.48 29.75
CA ARG A 387 21.01 0.76 29.74
C ARG A 387 21.32 2.00 28.89
N GLU A 388 20.78 2.07 27.68
CA GLU A 388 20.99 3.21 26.80
C GLU A 388 20.35 4.49 27.40
N ALA A 389 19.18 4.41 27.99
CA ALA A 389 18.52 5.55 28.63
C ALA A 389 19.37 6.06 29.81
N ARG A 390 19.84 5.21 30.69
CA ARG A 390 20.71 5.60 31.83
C ARG A 390 22.06 6.18 31.37
N LYS A 391 22.60 5.67 30.26
CA LYS A 391 23.84 6.19 29.68
C LYS A 391 23.62 7.57 29.04
N TRP A 392 22.59 7.71 28.21
CA TRP A 392 22.38 8.90 27.39
C TRP A 392 21.62 10.00 28.11
N LEU A 393 20.78 9.65 29.11
CA LEU A 393 20.00 10.57 29.92
C LEU A 393 20.38 10.45 31.40
N PRO A 394 21.64 10.76 31.78
CA PRO A 394 22.14 10.47 33.14
C PRO A 394 21.43 11.25 34.25
N GLN A 395 20.73 12.31 33.90
CA GLN A 395 20.01 13.15 34.86
C GLN A 395 18.51 12.78 34.99
N ARG A 396 18.03 11.81 34.21
CA ARG A 396 16.63 11.44 34.17
C ARG A 396 16.34 10.14 34.90
N SER A 397 15.20 10.12 35.57
CA SER A 397 14.71 8.92 36.24
C SER A 397 14.08 7.94 35.25
N VAL A 398 14.56 6.67 35.29
CA VAL A 398 14.16 5.63 34.37
C VAL A 398 13.57 4.44 35.11
N ALA A 399 12.39 3.98 34.75
CA ALA A 399 11.75 2.78 35.28
C ALA A 399 11.38 1.77 34.18
N VAL A 400 11.53 0.49 34.50
CA VAL A 400 11.16 -0.62 33.62
C VAL A 400 10.01 -1.39 34.23
N LEU A 401 8.88 -1.44 33.53
CA LEU A 401 7.75 -2.26 33.93
C LEU A 401 7.93 -3.71 33.45
N ASN A 402 7.79 -4.64 34.40
CA ASN A 402 7.90 -6.07 34.16
C ASN A 402 6.62 -6.80 34.63
N GLY A 403 6.04 -7.60 33.71
CA GLY A 403 4.81 -8.32 33.98
C GLY A 403 3.56 -7.44 33.96
N ARG A 404 2.41 -8.08 34.13
CA ARG A 404 1.08 -7.44 34.04
C ARG A 404 0.56 -6.95 35.40
N HIS A 405 1.35 -7.14 36.47
CA HIS A 405 0.97 -6.82 37.85
C HIS A 405 1.59 -5.50 38.33
N ASP A 406 1.01 -4.91 39.35
CA ASP A 406 1.36 -3.60 39.89
C ASP A 406 2.74 -3.55 40.62
N ARG A 407 3.47 -4.66 40.74
CA ARG A 407 4.70 -4.73 41.53
C ARG A 407 5.82 -3.78 41.11
N GLY A 408 5.84 -3.32 39.87
CA GLY A 408 6.83 -2.36 39.39
C GLY A 408 6.33 -0.92 39.33
N TRP A 409 5.05 -0.70 39.63
CA TRP A 409 4.42 0.57 39.38
C TRP A 409 4.92 1.67 40.33
N ALA A 410 5.23 1.36 41.56
CA ALA A 410 5.74 2.34 42.52
C ALA A 410 6.99 3.09 42.02
N ALA A 411 7.89 2.38 41.35
CA ALA A 411 9.08 2.98 40.74
C ALA A 411 8.73 3.77 39.44
N ALA A 412 7.70 3.35 38.74
CA ALA A 412 7.28 3.96 37.47
C ALA A 412 6.44 5.24 37.67
N GLU A 413 5.76 5.36 38.81
CA GLU A 413 4.83 6.47 39.07
C GLU A 413 5.53 7.84 39.06
N GLY A 414 6.73 7.94 39.60
CA GLY A 414 7.54 9.15 39.60
C GLY A 414 8.60 9.22 38.48
N ALA A 415 8.77 8.17 37.69
CA ALA A 415 9.82 8.15 36.67
C ALA A 415 9.50 9.05 35.49
N GLU A 416 10.50 9.77 34.99
CA GLU A 416 10.38 10.61 33.78
C GLU A 416 10.30 9.77 32.52
N LEU A 417 11.03 8.62 32.46
CA LEU A 417 10.98 7.69 31.35
C LEU A 417 10.52 6.31 31.83
N VAL A 418 9.45 5.79 31.25
CA VAL A 418 8.93 4.45 31.53
C VAL A 418 9.12 3.55 30.32
N ILE A 419 9.72 2.40 30.53
CA ILE A 419 10.02 1.39 29.49
C ILE A 419 9.18 0.15 29.76
N LEU A 420 8.44 -0.33 28.75
CA LEU A 420 7.67 -1.57 28.84
C LEU A 420 7.58 -2.27 27.48
N ASN A 421 7.08 -3.51 27.47
CA ASN A 421 6.89 -4.22 26.22
C ASN A 421 5.43 -4.24 25.75
N TYR A 422 5.24 -4.46 24.45
CA TYR A 422 3.94 -4.48 23.79
C TYR A 422 2.92 -5.43 24.45
N ASP A 423 3.37 -6.60 24.96
CA ASP A 423 2.47 -7.64 25.46
C ASP A 423 1.87 -7.35 26.84
N ILE A 424 2.45 -6.40 27.57
CA ILE A 424 1.93 -5.98 28.89
C ILE A 424 1.30 -4.57 28.87
N LEU A 425 1.42 -3.86 27.75
CA LEU A 425 0.98 -2.48 27.63
C LEU A 425 -0.49 -2.29 27.98
N ASP A 426 -1.38 -3.19 27.53
CA ASP A 426 -2.81 -3.12 27.80
C ASP A 426 -3.13 -3.13 29.31
N ALA A 427 -2.34 -3.81 30.12
CA ALA A 427 -2.52 -3.86 31.58
C ALA A 427 -2.16 -2.54 32.28
N HIS A 428 -1.25 -1.75 31.71
CA HIS A 428 -0.76 -0.51 32.31
C HIS A 428 -1.29 0.75 31.63
N LEU A 429 -2.06 0.61 30.53
CA LEU A 429 -2.47 1.69 29.66
C LEU A 429 -3.20 2.83 30.39
N ALA A 430 -4.20 2.50 31.23
CA ALA A 430 -5.00 3.50 31.94
C ALA A 430 -4.13 4.40 32.85
N ARG A 431 -3.20 3.79 33.58
CA ARG A 431 -2.28 4.53 34.48
C ARG A 431 -1.25 5.34 33.71
N LEU A 432 -0.72 4.80 32.60
CA LEU A 432 0.18 5.54 31.74
C LEU A 432 -0.52 6.77 31.15
N SER A 433 -1.71 6.58 30.59
CA SER A 433 -2.48 7.65 29.95
C SER A 433 -2.82 8.81 30.92
N SER A 434 -3.06 8.51 32.20
CA SER A 434 -3.37 9.55 33.20
C SER A 434 -2.18 10.42 33.61
N ARG A 435 -0.95 10.10 33.15
CA ARG A 435 0.26 10.85 33.50
C ARG A 435 0.53 12.09 32.64
N GLY A 436 -0.29 12.37 31.63
CA GLY A 436 -0.05 13.48 30.70
C GLY A 436 1.22 13.27 29.87
N ILE A 437 1.31 12.12 29.20
CA ILE A 437 2.46 11.70 28.39
C ILE A 437 2.80 12.76 27.34
N ARG A 438 4.08 13.18 27.30
CA ARG A 438 4.59 14.15 26.31
C ARG A 438 5.43 13.49 25.20
N ALA A 439 5.95 12.28 25.43
CA ALA A 439 6.60 11.51 24.37
C ALA A 439 6.20 10.03 24.39
N GLY A 440 5.85 9.47 23.24
CA GLY A 440 5.63 8.06 23.00
C GLY A 440 6.60 7.51 21.95
N VAL A 441 7.38 6.51 22.32
CA VAL A 441 8.33 5.83 21.43
C VAL A 441 7.88 4.39 21.22
N PHE A 442 7.74 3.96 19.97
CA PHE A 442 7.31 2.62 19.58
C PHE A 442 8.45 1.94 18.81
N ASP A 443 9.30 1.20 19.55
CA ASP A 443 10.45 0.54 18.93
C ASP A 443 10.04 -0.78 18.27
N GLU A 444 10.71 -1.10 17.18
CA GLU A 444 10.31 -2.19 16.26
C GLU A 444 8.81 -2.14 15.96
N SER A 445 8.34 -0.97 15.50
CA SER A 445 6.92 -0.63 15.31
C SER A 445 6.15 -1.63 14.44
N HIS A 446 6.84 -2.47 13.65
CA HIS A 446 6.26 -3.59 12.92
C HIS A 446 5.58 -4.65 13.82
N TYR A 447 5.85 -4.66 15.14
CA TYR A 447 5.08 -5.47 16.10
C TYR A 447 3.62 -5.04 16.22
N ALA A 448 3.31 -3.80 15.86
CA ALA A 448 1.96 -3.23 15.86
C ALA A 448 1.30 -3.17 14.47
N LYS A 449 1.71 -4.01 13.51
CA LYS A 449 1.17 -4.00 12.14
C LYS A 449 -0.21 -4.64 11.99
N GLU A 450 -0.59 -5.57 12.87
CA GLU A 450 -1.88 -6.27 12.79
C GLU A 450 -2.97 -5.49 13.55
N PRO A 451 -3.92 -4.83 12.86
CA PRO A 451 -4.88 -3.91 13.50
C PRO A 451 -5.79 -4.55 14.55
N ARG A 452 -6.05 -5.86 14.42
CA ARG A 452 -6.94 -6.59 15.33
C ARG A 452 -6.24 -7.07 16.59
N ALA A 453 -4.91 -7.13 16.60
CA ALA A 453 -4.13 -7.62 17.74
C ALA A 453 -4.30 -6.71 18.97
N LYS A 454 -4.41 -7.30 20.17
CA LYS A 454 -4.53 -6.56 21.43
C LYS A 454 -3.38 -5.58 21.64
N ARG A 455 -2.15 -6.00 21.35
CA ARG A 455 -0.94 -5.17 21.46
C ARG A 455 -1.01 -3.94 20.54
N THR A 456 -1.54 -4.07 19.31
CA THR A 456 -1.70 -2.96 18.38
C THR A 456 -2.73 -1.96 18.89
N LYS A 457 -3.88 -2.45 19.37
CA LYS A 457 -4.92 -1.60 19.95
C LYS A 457 -4.41 -0.82 21.18
N ALA A 458 -3.65 -1.48 22.05
CA ALA A 458 -3.05 -0.84 23.22
C ALA A 458 -2.00 0.20 22.80
N ALA A 459 -1.15 -0.10 21.81
CA ALA A 459 -0.17 0.84 21.30
C ALA A 459 -0.81 2.08 20.65
N LEU A 460 -1.87 1.92 19.88
CA LEU A 460 -2.65 3.02 19.31
C LEU A 460 -3.30 3.89 20.40
N ALA A 461 -3.91 3.27 21.41
CA ALA A 461 -4.53 3.99 22.51
C ALA A 461 -3.49 4.77 23.34
N LEU A 462 -2.28 4.22 23.53
CA LEU A 462 -1.16 4.96 24.15
C LEU A 462 -0.72 6.12 23.27
N ALA A 463 -0.61 5.92 21.97
CA ALA A 463 -0.24 6.97 21.01
C ALA A 463 -1.25 8.14 21.06
N ASP A 464 -2.54 7.83 21.18
CA ASP A 464 -3.60 8.85 21.28
C ASP A 464 -3.60 9.56 22.63
N ALA A 465 -3.04 8.94 23.67
CA ALA A 465 -2.86 9.56 25.00
C ALA A 465 -1.63 10.51 25.07
N VAL A 466 -0.74 10.51 24.07
CA VAL A 466 0.34 11.50 23.98
C VAL A 466 -0.25 12.87 23.66
N ALA A 467 0.21 13.89 24.39
CA ALA A 467 -0.22 15.28 24.19
C ALA A 467 -0.19 15.68 22.70
N PRO A 468 -1.11 16.53 22.22
CA PRO A 468 -1.18 16.91 20.80
C PRO A 468 0.14 17.47 20.26
N GLU A 469 0.84 18.27 21.08
CA GLU A 469 2.16 18.84 20.80
C GLU A 469 3.33 17.89 21.16
N GLY A 470 3.03 16.73 21.70
CA GLY A 470 4.02 15.76 22.14
C GLY A 470 4.74 15.05 21.00
N LEU A 471 5.83 14.34 21.32
CA LEU A 471 6.60 13.56 20.37
C LEU A 471 5.99 12.16 20.21
N ARG A 472 5.73 11.73 18.99
CA ARG A 472 5.38 10.34 18.65
C ARG A 472 6.41 9.80 17.69
N LEU A 473 7.22 8.84 18.15
CA LEU A 473 8.32 8.28 17.39
C LEU A 473 8.12 6.79 17.18
N ALA A 474 8.04 6.35 15.94
CA ALA A 474 8.08 4.95 15.57
C ALA A 474 9.48 4.59 15.05
N LEU A 475 10.08 3.53 15.55
CA LEU A 475 11.41 3.09 15.16
C LEU A 475 11.33 1.73 14.51
N THR A 476 12.02 1.56 13.37
CA THR A 476 12.26 0.26 12.74
C THR A 476 13.45 0.33 11.80
N GLY A 477 14.26 -0.71 11.74
CA GLY A 477 15.34 -0.84 10.75
C GLY A 477 14.87 -1.42 9.42
N THR A 478 13.68 -2.01 9.39
CA THR A 478 13.09 -2.68 8.24
C THR A 478 11.67 -2.18 7.99
N PRO A 479 11.51 -0.97 7.46
CA PRO A 479 10.19 -0.46 7.12
C PRO A 479 9.58 -1.33 6.02
N ILE A 480 8.37 -1.83 6.27
CA ILE A 480 7.64 -2.66 5.30
C ILE A 480 6.94 -1.73 4.32
N LEU A 481 7.65 -1.34 3.27
CA LEU A 481 7.13 -0.45 2.22
C LEU A 481 6.46 -1.24 1.07
N ASN A 482 6.69 -2.56 1.01
CA ASN A 482 6.17 -3.43 -0.04
C ASN A 482 4.66 -3.63 -0.01
N ARG A 483 4.03 -3.39 1.14
CA ARG A 483 2.59 -3.53 1.33
C ARG A 483 2.04 -2.29 2.02
N PRO A 484 1.48 -1.34 1.29
CA PRO A 484 0.92 -0.10 1.88
C PRO A 484 -0.05 -0.36 3.03
N LYS A 485 -0.80 -1.47 3.01
CA LYS A 485 -1.67 -1.89 4.12
C LYS A 485 -0.93 -2.06 5.46
N GLU A 486 0.33 -2.49 5.44
CA GLU A 486 1.12 -2.70 6.66
C GLU A 486 1.61 -1.36 7.24
N LEU A 487 1.72 -0.30 6.42
CA LEU A 487 2.04 1.06 6.87
C LEU A 487 0.88 1.73 7.62
N VAL A 488 -0.37 1.35 7.33
CA VAL A 488 -1.57 1.98 7.92
C VAL A 488 -1.51 2.03 9.44
N ALA A 489 -1.19 0.90 10.08
CA ALA A 489 -1.11 0.84 11.54
C ALA A 489 0.06 1.67 12.08
N GLN A 490 1.19 1.68 11.39
CA GLN A 490 2.39 2.42 11.78
C GLN A 490 2.21 3.93 11.60
N LEU A 491 1.57 4.37 10.52
CA LEU A 491 1.20 5.79 10.31
C LEU A 491 0.19 6.26 11.37
N ARG A 492 -0.74 5.38 11.79
CA ARG A 492 -1.63 5.69 12.92
C ARG A 492 -0.88 5.87 14.23
N LEU A 493 0.12 5.03 14.53
CA LEU A 493 0.92 5.17 15.74
C LEU A 493 1.56 6.56 15.86
N ILE A 494 2.07 7.09 14.76
CA ILE A 494 2.62 8.44 14.75
C ILE A 494 1.57 9.53 14.45
N GLY A 495 0.30 9.17 14.20
CA GLY A 495 -0.77 10.12 13.90
C GLY A 495 -0.60 10.86 12.57
N ARG A 496 -0.08 10.17 11.55
CA ARG A 496 0.17 10.70 10.19
C ARG A 496 -0.68 10.03 9.11
N LEU A 497 -1.61 9.15 9.49
CA LEU A 497 -2.43 8.48 8.48
C LEU A 497 -3.31 9.46 7.70
N ASP A 498 -3.80 10.51 8.37
CA ASP A 498 -4.69 11.50 7.76
C ASP A 498 -4.00 12.30 6.65
N ASP A 499 -2.67 12.45 6.69
CA ASP A 499 -1.87 13.06 5.61
C ASP A 499 -1.96 12.24 4.31
N PHE A 500 -2.38 10.98 4.39
CA PHE A 500 -2.57 10.06 3.27
C PHE A 500 -4.06 9.72 3.03
N GLY A 501 -4.95 10.34 3.76
CA GLY A 501 -6.38 10.03 3.78
C GLY A 501 -6.68 8.75 4.56
N SER A 502 -7.62 7.92 4.10
CA SER A 502 -7.94 6.66 4.78
C SER A 502 -6.92 5.56 4.46
N GLY A 503 -6.85 4.52 5.31
CA GLY A 503 -6.01 3.35 5.03
C GLY A 503 -6.39 2.60 3.75
N ALA A 504 -7.65 2.66 3.34
CA ALA A 504 -8.10 2.13 2.05
C ALA A 504 -7.61 2.99 0.89
N ARG A 505 -7.63 4.33 1.04
CA ARG A 505 -7.10 5.28 0.08
C ARG A 505 -5.59 5.10 -0.11
N LEU A 506 -4.80 5.08 0.98
CA LEU A 506 -3.37 4.80 0.95
C LEU A 506 -3.06 3.50 0.18
N SER A 507 -3.79 2.42 0.51
CA SER A 507 -3.54 1.11 -0.09
C SER A 507 -3.86 1.05 -1.57
N ARG A 508 -4.86 1.78 -2.05
CA ARG A 508 -5.21 1.87 -3.48
C ARG A 508 -4.25 2.78 -4.23
N ARG A 509 -4.02 3.98 -3.68
CA ARG A 509 -3.18 5.01 -4.28
C ARG A 509 -1.75 4.54 -4.58
N PHE A 510 -1.17 3.70 -3.72
CA PHE A 510 0.21 3.23 -3.85
C PHE A 510 0.31 1.71 -4.04
N SER A 511 -0.67 1.12 -4.73
CA SER A 511 -0.70 -0.34 -4.96
C SER A 511 0.27 -0.81 -6.02
N ARG A 512 0.60 0.04 -7.01
CA ARG A 512 1.46 -0.27 -8.14
C ARG A 512 2.94 0.02 -7.83
N ALA A 513 3.83 -0.69 -8.49
CA ALA A 513 5.27 -0.55 -8.29
C ALA A 513 5.76 0.86 -8.67
N GLU A 514 5.24 1.43 -9.75
CA GLU A 514 5.59 2.76 -10.27
C GLU A 514 5.29 3.89 -9.28
N GLN A 515 4.33 3.68 -8.38
CA GLN A 515 3.89 4.67 -7.39
C GLN A 515 4.76 4.70 -6.11
N ARG A 516 5.77 3.83 -6.01
CA ARG A 516 6.59 3.70 -4.80
C ARG A 516 7.47 4.92 -4.55
N GLU A 517 8.04 5.49 -5.60
CA GLU A 517 8.88 6.69 -5.48
C GLU A 517 8.06 7.86 -4.94
N ARG A 518 6.84 8.04 -5.43
CA ARG A 518 5.89 9.03 -4.93
C ARG A 518 5.49 8.75 -3.47
N LEU A 519 5.23 7.48 -3.11
CA LEU A 519 5.00 7.12 -1.71
C LEU A 519 6.19 7.51 -0.82
N HIS A 520 7.41 7.26 -1.27
CA HIS A 520 8.62 7.65 -0.53
C HIS A 520 8.73 9.16 -0.37
N TRP A 521 8.41 9.93 -1.41
CA TRP A 521 8.40 11.38 -1.33
C TRP A 521 7.39 11.87 -0.28
N HIS A 522 6.15 11.35 -0.33
CA HIS A 522 5.11 11.69 0.66
C HIS A 522 5.49 11.30 2.08
N LEU A 523 6.03 10.10 2.27
CA LEU A 523 6.50 9.67 3.59
C LEU A 523 7.55 10.63 4.14
N ARG A 524 8.54 11.04 3.32
CA ARG A 524 9.58 11.99 3.72
C ARG A 524 9.03 13.38 4.01
N ALA A 525 8.03 13.82 3.27
CA ALA A 525 7.33 15.08 3.52
C ALA A 525 6.55 15.08 4.84
N HIS A 526 6.09 13.91 5.30
CA HIS A 526 5.18 13.76 6.44
C HIS A 526 5.73 12.95 7.62
N GLY A 527 7.04 12.97 7.82
CA GLY A 527 7.61 12.43 9.06
C GLY A 527 8.35 11.09 8.92
N TYR A 528 8.99 10.83 7.80
CA TYR A 528 9.80 9.64 7.57
C TYR A 528 11.26 10.02 7.30
N VAL A 529 12.17 9.39 8.02
CA VAL A 529 13.60 9.52 7.78
C VAL A 529 14.24 8.14 7.66
N ARG A 530 15.03 7.94 6.61
CA ARG A 530 15.80 6.73 6.36
C ARG A 530 17.11 7.07 5.72
N ARG A 531 18.18 6.61 6.34
CA ARG A 531 19.56 6.67 5.87
C ARG A 531 20.15 5.26 5.88
N LEU A 532 21.06 5.00 4.97
CA LEU A 532 21.79 3.73 4.88
C LEU A 532 23.17 3.90 5.52
N LYS A 533 23.74 2.79 5.99
CA LYS A 533 25.10 2.78 6.54
C LYS A 533 26.14 3.25 5.52
N CYS A 534 25.99 2.84 4.26
CA CYS A 534 26.88 3.24 3.18
C CYS A 534 26.91 4.75 2.94
N ASP A 535 25.81 5.45 3.23
CA ASP A 535 25.69 6.90 3.02
C ASP A 535 26.35 7.69 4.16
N VAL A 536 26.17 7.23 5.42
CA VAL A 536 26.51 8.05 6.61
C VAL A 536 27.67 7.51 7.45
N LEU A 537 28.16 6.29 7.19
CA LEU A 537 29.27 5.65 7.89
C LEU A 537 30.34 5.18 6.89
N SER A 538 30.98 6.12 6.22
CA SER A 538 32.03 5.82 5.23
C SER A 538 33.20 5.04 5.83
N GLN A 539 33.44 5.17 7.14
CA GLN A 539 34.48 4.45 7.89
C GLN A 539 34.08 3.02 8.27
N LEU A 540 32.80 2.60 8.12
CA LEU A 540 32.38 1.25 8.46
C LEU A 540 32.97 0.27 7.43
N PRO A 541 33.74 -0.76 7.87
CA PRO A 541 34.33 -1.72 6.97
C PRO A 541 33.30 -2.50 6.15
N ALA A 542 33.72 -3.02 5.00
CA ALA A 542 32.85 -3.76 4.09
C ALA A 542 32.29 -5.04 4.72
N LYS A 543 31.07 -5.41 4.34
CA LYS A 543 30.46 -6.70 4.64
C LYS A 543 30.64 -7.63 3.43
N ARG A 544 31.16 -8.84 3.66
CA ARG A 544 31.41 -9.87 2.65
C ARG A 544 30.60 -11.11 2.94
N HIS A 545 29.98 -11.70 1.93
CA HIS A 545 29.24 -12.95 2.04
C HIS A 545 30.04 -14.08 1.36
N VAL A 546 30.24 -15.17 2.08
CA VAL A 546 30.96 -16.37 1.61
C VAL A 546 30.03 -17.56 1.78
N THR A 547 29.82 -18.31 0.70
CA THR A 547 29.12 -19.58 0.75
C THR A 547 30.12 -20.70 0.98
N VAL A 548 29.90 -21.51 2.02
CA VAL A 548 30.68 -22.69 2.36
C VAL A 548 29.84 -23.92 2.03
N PRO A 549 30.13 -24.63 0.94
CA PRO A 549 29.40 -25.85 0.63
C PRO A 549 29.75 -26.97 1.62
N VAL A 550 28.73 -27.62 2.15
CA VAL A 550 28.86 -28.65 3.19
C VAL A 550 28.16 -29.92 2.71
N PRO A 551 28.82 -31.09 2.73
CA PRO A 551 28.18 -32.37 2.41
C PRO A 551 27.21 -32.77 3.52
N LEU A 552 26.23 -33.61 3.14
CA LEU A 552 25.28 -34.22 4.08
C LEU A 552 25.74 -35.61 4.53
N ASP A 553 25.70 -35.85 5.83
CA ASP A 553 25.94 -37.19 6.39
C ASP A 553 24.74 -38.13 6.20
N ASN A 554 23.54 -37.59 6.01
CA ASN A 554 22.26 -38.29 5.81
C ASN A 554 21.71 -38.12 4.40
N GLU A 555 22.58 -38.05 3.38
CA GLU A 555 22.16 -37.73 2.00
C GLU A 555 21.05 -38.65 1.48
N ALA A 556 21.15 -39.96 1.71
CA ALA A 556 20.13 -40.92 1.25
C ALA A 556 18.75 -40.64 1.87
N GLU A 557 18.69 -40.33 3.17
CA GLU A 557 17.45 -39.95 3.87
C GLU A 557 16.89 -38.66 3.32
N TYR A 558 17.76 -37.65 3.10
CA TYR A 558 17.37 -36.36 2.54
C TYR A 558 16.78 -36.52 1.13
N ARG A 559 17.44 -37.29 0.22
CA ARG A 559 16.97 -37.47 -1.15
C ARG A 559 15.63 -38.19 -1.24
N LEU A 560 15.42 -39.17 -0.36
CA LEU A 560 14.12 -39.83 -0.25
C LEU A 560 13.02 -38.86 0.16
N ALA A 561 13.25 -38.09 1.22
CA ALA A 561 12.29 -37.10 1.70
C ALA A 561 12.05 -35.99 0.66
N GLU A 562 13.06 -35.52 -0.04
CA GLU A 562 12.96 -34.55 -1.11
C GLU A 562 12.09 -35.03 -2.25
N THR A 563 12.29 -36.32 -2.69
CA THR A 563 11.49 -36.97 -3.73
C THR A 563 10.00 -36.99 -3.32
N ASP A 564 9.71 -37.39 -2.08
CA ASP A 564 8.35 -37.44 -1.55
C ASP A 564 7.70 -36.04 -1.50
N VAL A 565 8.45 -35.04 -1.10
CA VAL A 565 7.95 -33.65 -1.05
C VAL A 565 7.70 -33.11 -2.47
N ILE A 566 8.61 -33.37 -3.41
CA ILE A 566 8.46 -32.96 -4.82
C ILE A 566 7.25 -33.65 -5.45
N ALA A 567 7.07 -34.97 -5.23
CA ALA A 567 5.90 -35.70 -5.72
C ALA A 567 4.60 -35.13 -5.19
N TRP A 568 4.56 -34.81 -3.90
CA TRP A 568 3.42 -34.15 -3.28
C TRP A 568 3.17 -32.73 -3.83
N LEU A 569 4.22 -31.91 -3.99
CA LEU A 569 4.10 -30.55 -4.55
C LEU A 569 3.55 -30.58 -5.98
N ARG A 570 3.94 -31.57 -6.81
CA ARG A 570 3.43 -31.76 -8.16
C ARG A 570 1.97 -32.22 -8.21
N SER A 571 1.47 -32.81 -7.13
CA SER A 571 0.06 -33.23 -7.01
C SER A 571 -0.87 -32.06 -6.64
N LEU A 572 -0.33 -30.90 -6.21
CA LEU A 572 -1.12 -29.73 -5.86
C LEU A 572 -1.63 -29.00 -7.10
N PRO A 573 -2.79 -28.33 -7.03
CA PRO A 573 -3.24 -27.41 -8.07
C PRO A 573 -2.21 -26.28 -8.29
N LEU A 574 -1.98 -25.91 -9.55
CA LEU A 574 -1.02 -24.87 -9.92
C LEU A 574 -1.38 -23.49 -9.35
N ASP A 575 -2.68 -23.21 -9.18
CA ASP A 575 -3.15 -21.95 -8.58
C ASP A 575 -4.03 -22.21 -7.36
N LEU A 576 -3.45 -22.01 -6.17
CA LEU A 576 -4.18 -22.12 -4.90
C LEU A 576 -5.21 -21.01 -4.67
N ARG A 577 -5.23 -19.96 -5.51
CA ARG A 577 -6.18 -18.85 -5.39
C ARG A 577 -7.56 -19.19 -5.91
N THR A 578 -7.64 -20.17 -6.77
CA THR A 578 -8.93 -20.68 -7.29
C THR A 578 -9.66 -21.57 -6.30
N LEU A 579 -9.04 -21.88 -5.15
CA LEU A 579 -9.58 -22.73 -4.12
C LEU A 579 -10.27 -21.94 -3.03
N GLU A 580 -11.23 -22.56 -2.37
CA GLU A 580 -11.85 -21.99 -1.17
C GLU A 580 -10.77 -21.60 -0.14
N ALA A 581 -10.91 -20.42 0.47
CA ALA A 581 -9.87 -19.81 1.32
C ALA A 581 -9.39 -20.73 2.47
N LYS A 582 -10.29 -21.56 3.04
CA LYS A 582 -9.93 -22.54 4.08
C LYS A 582 -9.04 -23.65 3.56
N VAL A 583 -9.36 -24.17 2.37
CA VAL A 583 -8.58 -25.24 1.71
C VAL A 583 -7.21 -24.71 1.29
N ALA A 584 -7.17 -23.53 0.68
CA ALA A 584 -5.92 -22.87 0.30
C ALA A 584 -4.99 -22.64 1.50
N ASN A 585 -5.54 -22.20 2.65
CA ASN A 585 -4.76 -21.99 3.87
C ASN A 585 -4.25 -23.30 4.48
N ALA A 586 -5.04 -24.38 4.45
CA ALA A 586 -4.63 -25.69 4.92
C ALA A 586 -3.46 -26.23 4.09
N LEU A 587 -3.57 -26.15 2.75
CA LEU A 587 -2.51 -26.59 1.83
C LEU A 587 -1.22 -25.78 1.99
N ARG A 588 -1.31 -24.46 2.21
CA ARG A 588 -0.13 -23.63 2.50
C ARG A 588 0.54 -24.01 3.82
N SER A 589 -0.25 -24.34 4.85
CA SER A 589 0.28 -24.80 6.14
C SER A 589 1.00 -26.14 6.01
N GLU A 590 0.44 -27.08 5.25
CA GLU A 590 1.08 -28.37 4.96
C GLU A 590 2.34 -28.19 4.12
N GLN A 591 2.31 -27.35 3.10
CA GLN A 591 3.48 -27.01 2.28
C GLN A 591 4.62 -26.47 3.15
N LEU A 592 4.34 -25.53 4.04
CA LEU A 592 5.33 -25.00 4.98
C LEU A 592 5.88 -26.08 5.91
N ALA A 593 5.04 -26.98 6.42
CA ALA A 593 5.48 -28.08 7.29
C ALA A 593 6.42 -29.04 6.58
N ARG A 594 6.12 -29.43 5.33
CA ARG A 594 6.95 -30.33 4.51
C ARG A 594 8.30 -29.68 4.14
N LEU A 595 8.29 -28.40 3.74
CA LEU A 595 9.53 -27.67 3.46
C LEU A 595 10.38 -27.48 4.73
N ASN A 596 9.78 -27.21 5.89
CA ASN A 596 10.52 -27.17 7.15
C ASN A 596 11.10 -28.53 7.56
N TYR A 597 10.43 -29.62 7.23
CA TYR A 597 10.97 -30.95 7.44
C TYR A 597 12.26 -31.18 6.63
N LEU A 598 12.27 -30.84 5.32
CA LEU A 598 13.47 -30.93 4.48
C LEU A 598 14.61 -30.06 5.02
N ARG A 599 14.31 -28.83 5.46
CA ARG A 599 15.32 -27.94 6.09
C ARG A 599 15.93 -28.57 7.33
N ARG A 600 15.11 -29.19 8.17
CA ARG A 600 15.58 -29.86 9.36
C ARG A 600 16.47 -31.05 9.05
N LEU A 601 16.13 -31.82 8.02
CA LEU A 601 16.99 -32.93 7.56
C LEU A 601 18.33 -32.42 7.02
N ALA A 602 18.33 -31.38 6.19
CA ALA A 602 19.55 -30.74 5.71
C ALA A 602 20.41 -30.20 6.86
N ALA A 603 19.77 -29.54 7.84
CA ALA A 603 20.49 -29.01 9.02
C ALA A 603 21.15 -30.13 9.84
N ARG A 604 20.45 -31.24 10.08
CA ARG A 604 21.01 -32.40 10.79
C ARG A 604 22.17 -33.04 10.04
N GLY A 605 22.00 -33.23 8.73
CA GLY A 605 23.00 -33.91 7.91
C GLY A 605 24.33 -33.15 7.79
N LYS A 606 24.33 -31.84 7.99
CA LYS A 606 25.56 -31.03 7.91
C LYS A 606 26.24 -30.75 9.25
N VAL A 607 25.63 -31.14 10.40
CA VAL A 607 26.14 -30.79 11.74
C VAL A 607 27.57 -31.20 11.91
N ARG A 608 27.94 -32.47 11.61
CA ARG A 608 29.30 -32.98 11.84
C ARG A 608 30.33 -32.16 11.07
N THR A 609 30.10 -31.92 9.80
CA THR A 609 31.02 -31.15 8.95
C THR A 609 31.07 -29.68 9.38
N ALA A 610 29.93 -29.11 9.79
CA ALA A 610 29.88 -27.75 10.32
C ALA A 610 30.67 -27.60 11.63
N LEU A 611 30.57 -28.57 12.53
CA LEU A 611 31.38 -28.61 13.76
C LEU A 611 32.89 -28.67 13.47
N ALA A 612 33.29 -29.51 12.51
CA ALA A 612 34.70 -29.58 12.10
C ALA A 612 35.20 -28.28 11.47
N TRP A 613 34.36 -27.64 10.62
CA TRP A 613 34.68 -26.33 10.04
C TRP A 613 34.83 -25.24 11.10
N ILE A 614 33.95 -25.21 12.11
CA ILE A 614 34.06 -24.26 13.24
C ILE A 614 35.33 -24.51 14.03
N GLU A 615 35.66 -25.77 14.32
CA GLU A 615 36.87 -26.12 15.03
C GLU A 615 38.13 -25.66 14.27
N GLU A 616 38.20 -25.92 12.97
CA GLU A 616 39.26 -25.43 12.10
C GLU A 616 39.34 -23.91 12.09
N PHE A 617 38.20 -23.24 11.97
CA PHE A 617 38.12 -21.78 12.00
C PHE A 617 38.71 -21.21 13.32
N LEU A 618 38.36 -21.78 14.46
CA LEU A 618 38.82 -21.31 15.76
C LEU A 618 40.36 -21.41 15.96
N HIS A 619 41.04 -22.24 15.16
CA HIS A 619 42.51 -22.27 15.13
C HIS A 619 43.12 -20.97 14.57
N SER A 620 42.35 -20.17 13.84
CA SER A 620 42.81 -18.83 13.42
C SER A 620 43.00 -17.84 14.57
N GLY A 621 42.44 -18.14 15.75
CA GLY A 621 42.44 -17.22 16.89
C GLY A 621 41.39 -16.10 16.78
N GLU A 622 40.64 -16.04 15.72
CA GLU A 622 39.60 -15.01 15.50
C GLU A 622 38.29 -15.36 16.20
N ALA A 623 37.56 -14.32 16.61
CA ALA A 623 36.24 -14.49 17.22
C ALA A 623 35.16 -14.81 16.17
N LEU A 624 34.30 -15.79 16.47
CA LEU A 624 33.23 -16.27 15.61
C LEU A 624 31.87 -16.21 16.33
N VAL A 625 30.87 -15.64 15.62
CA VAL A 625 29.48 -15.71 16.03
C VAL A 625 28.76 -16.74 15.15
N VAL A 626 28.20 -17.76 15.77
CA VAL A 626 27.48 -18.84 15.05
C VAL A 626 25.99 -18.75 15.31
N PHE A 627 25.20 -18.67 14.25
CA PHE A 627 23.75 -18.68 14.31
C PHE A 627 23.16 -20.02 13.88
N ALA A 628 22.28 -20.56 14.72
CA ALA A 628 21.50 -21.77 14.42
C ALA A 628 20.04 -21.58 14.85
N GLN A 629 19.11 -22.21 14.11
CA GLN A 629 17.68 -22.11 14.36
C GLN A 629 17.14 -23.25 15.19
N HIS A 630 17.45 -24.50 14.82
CA HIS A 630 16.93 -25.68 15.50
C HIS A 630 17.68 -25.96 16.81
N ARG A 631 16.94 -26.25 17.89
CA ARG A 631 17.49 -26.51 19.22
C ARG A 631 18.52 -27.63 19.25
N GLU A 632 18.25 -28.72 18.53
CA GLU A 632 19.16 -29.86 18.42
C GLU A 632 20.56 -29.46 17.89
N ILE A 633 20.60 -28.52 16.93
CA ILE A 633 21.85 -27.98 16.37
C ILE A 633 22.54 -27.10 17.41
N GLN A 634 21.78 -26.24 18.09
CA GLN A 634 22.30 -25.37 19.16
C GLN A 634 22.92 -26.19 20.30
N HIS A 635 22.26 -27.26 20.73
CA HIS A 635 22.78 -28.15 21.77
C HIS A 635 24.03 -28.88 21.30
N ALA A 636 24.07 -29.42 20.09
CA ALA A 636 25.25 -30.07 19.53
C ALA A 636 26.48 -29.13 19.49
N LEU A 637 26.27 -27.84 19.18
CA LEU A 637 27.30 -26.81 19.20
C LEU A 637 27.81 -26.56 20.65
N CYS A 638 26.88 -26.38 21.59
CA CYS A 638 27.25 -26.13 23.00
C CYS A 638 27.95 -27.34 23.67
N GLU A 639 27.53 -28.55 23.32
CA GLU A 639 28.16 -29.78 23.79
C GLU A 639 29.60 -29.93 23.25
N ARG A 640 29.77 -29.68 21.93
CA ARG A 640 31.09 -29.77 21.29
C ARG A 640 32.06 -28.70 21.77
N PHE A 641 31.57 -27.48 22.00
CA PHE A 641 32.34 -26.31 22.39
C PHE A 641 31.93 -25.82 23.80
N ALA A 642 32.24 -26.61 24.83
CA ALA A 642 31.80 -26.34 26.22
C ALA A 642 32.32 -25.01 26.79
N GLY A 643 33.35 -24.40 26.19
CA GLY A 643 33.86 -23.06 26.56
C GLY A 643 33.24 -21.91 25.81
N ALA A 644 32.30 -22.16 24.89
CA ALA A 644 31.63 -21.11 24.12
C ALA A 644 30.59 -20.37 24.97
N ALA A 645 30.46 -19.06 24.75
CA ALA A 645 29.29 -18.32 25.22
C ALA A 645 28.06 -18.74 24.41
N HIS A 646 26.88 -18.61 24.98
CA HIS A 646 25.66 -18.91 24.21
C HIS A 646 24.51 -17.97 24.56
N ILE A 647 23.61 -17.80 23.57
CA ILE A 647 22.35 -17.03 23.66
C ILE A 647 21.24 -17.83 23.03
N LEU A 648 20.60 -18.67 23.81
CA LEU A 648 19.58 -19.61 23.37
C LEU A 648 18.16 -19.10 23.73
N GLY A 649 17.15 -19.78 23.19
CA GLY A 649 15.75 -19.42 23.43
C GLY A 649 15.35 -19.47 24.90
N ASP A 650 15.87 -20.45 25.62
CA ASP A 650 15.53 -20.72 27.03
C ASP A 650 16.36 -19.91 28.02
N ASP A 651 17.40 -19.20 27.57
CA ASP A 651 18.24 -18.38 28.46
C ASP A 651 17.45 -17.19 29.00
N SER A 652 17.61 -16.91 30.30
CA SER A 652 17.07 -15.72 30.91
C SER A 652 17.75 -14.43 30.39
N LEU A 653 17.05 -13.31 30.43
CA LEU A 653 17.62 -12.03 30.00
C LEU A 653 18.94 -11.66 30.68
N PRO A 654 19.12 -11.87 32.01
CA PRO A 654 20.40 -11.66 32.66
C PRO A 654 21.50 -12.57 32.12
N ALA A 655 21.22 -13.88 31.93
CA ALA A 655 22.19 -14.83 31.40
C ALA A 655 22.66 -14.45 29.98
N ARG A 656 21.73 -14.01 29.11
CA ARG A 656 22.10 -13.51 27.78
C ARG A 656 23.00 -12.29 27.84
N GLN A 657 22.74 -11.37 28.77
CA GLN A 657 23.57 -10.18 28.94
C GLN A 657 24.96 -10.53 29.47
N GLU A 658 25.06 -11.50 30.40
CA GLU A 658 26.31 -12.03 30.88
C GLU A 658 27.13 -12.68 29.76
N ALA A 659 26.50 -13.50 28.93
CA ALA A 659 27.14 -14.12 27.76
C ALA A 659 27.68 -13.07 26.77
N VAL A 660 26.94 -12.00 26.51
CA VAL A 660 27.42 -10.89 25.68
C VAL A 660 28.60 -10.19 26.31
N THR A 661 28.54 -9.90 27.61
CA THR A 661 29.61 -9.22 28.33
C THR A 661 30.89 -10.06 28.33
N ALA A 662 30.76 -11.36 28.61
CA ALA A 662 31.87 -12.30 28.56
C ALA A 662 32.47 -12.40 27.15
N PHE A 663 31.63 -12.50 26.09
CA PHE A 663 32.13 -12.58 24.72
C PHE A 663 32.83 -11.30 24.28
N GLN A 664 32.36 -10.13 24.70
CA GLN A 664 32.92 -8.82 24.31
C GLN A 664 34.25 -8.50 25.06
N ALA A 665 34.59 -9.21 26.13
CA ALA A 665 35.86 -9.04 26.81
C ALA A 665 37.05 -9.44 25.91
N ALA A 666 38.16 -8.77 26.04
CA ALA A 666 39.35 -9.02 25.19
C ALA A 666 39.87 -10.46 25.31
N ASP A 667 39.79 -11.04 26.49
CA ASP A 667 40.14 -12.40 26.84
C ASP A 667 38.95 -13.37 26.89
N GLY A 668 37.80 -12.94 26.38
CA GLY A 668 36.57 -13.73 26.37
C GLY A 668 36.61 -14.91 25.40
N PRO A 669 35.59 -15.78 25.45
CA PRO A 669 35.50 -16.93 24.56
C PRO A 669 35.53 -16.52 23.08
N GLN A 670 36.24 -17.28 22.24
CA GLN A 670 36.35 -17.01 20.81
C GLN A 670 35.03 -17.36 20.04
N LEU A 671 34.19 -18.20 20.62
CA LEU A 671 32.95 -18.64 20.03
C LEU A 671 31.75 -18.18 20.86
N ILE A 672 30.74 -17.66 20.19
CA ILE A 672 29.42 -17.49 20.76
C ILE A 672 28.37 -18.16 19.88
N VAL A 673 27.53 -19.02 20.46
CA VAL A 673 26.44 -19.72 19.79
C VAL A 673 25.14 -18.98 20.05
N CYS A 674 24.49 -18.55 18.99
CA CYS A 674 23.27 -17.74 19.05
C CYS A 674 22.08 -18.43 18.39
N SER A 675 20.95 -18.48 19.10
CA SER A 675 19.67 -18.74 18.45
C SER A 675 19.31 -17.60 17.53
N LEU A 676 18.93 -17.91 16.29
CA LEU A 676 18.57 -16.88 15.30
C LEU A 676 17.42 -15.98 15.79
N GLN A 677 16.48 -16.53 16.55
CA GLN A 677 15.39 -15.79 17.18
C GLN A 677 15.83 -14.92 18.36
N ALA A 678 16.72 -15.43 19.21
CA ALA A 678 17.16 -14.72 20.43
C ALA A 678 18.12 -13.58 20.09
N ALA A 679 18.94 -13.75 19.05
CA ALA A 679 19.95 -12.77 18.66
C ALA A 679 19.41 -11.64 17.75
N SER A 680 18.22 -11.77 17.19
CA SER A 680 17.56 -10.65 16.51
C SER A 680 17.27 -9.45 17.45
N GLN A 681 17.59 -9.58 18.74
CA GLN A 681 17.13 -8.71 19.82
C GLN A 681 18.26 -7.87 20.44
N GLY A 682 18.65 -6.78 19.78
CA GLY A 682 19.37 -5.66 20.41
C GLY A 682 20.79 -5.92 20.96
N LEU A 683 21.41 -7.05 20.62
CA LEU A 683 22.75 -7.41 21.08
C LEU A 683 23.83 -6.63 20.31
N THR A 684 24.98 -6.44 20.91
CA THR A 684 26.18 -5.88 20.28
C THR A 684 27.30 -6.91 20.37
N LEU A 685 27.83 -7.35 19.23
CA LEU A 685 28.84 -8.40 19.11
C LEU A 685 30.03 -7.92 18.25
N THR A 686 30.40 -6.65 18.35
CA THR A 686 31.39 -5.98 17.50
C THR A 686 32.84 -6.46 17.72
N ARG A 687 33.11 -7.27 18.75
CA ARG A 687 34.42 -7.94 18.89
C ARG A 687 34.65 -8.93 17.75
N ALA A 688 33.58 -9.58 17.24
CA ALA A 688 33.70 -10.50 16.13
C ALA A 688 33.55 -9.78 14.80
N SER A 689 34.44 -10.11 13.86
CA SER A 689 34.33 -9.76 12.43
C SER A 689 33.86 -10.94 11.58
N ASN A 690 33.60 -12.09 12.20
CA ASN A 690 33.19 -13.31 11.52
C ASN A 690 31.84 -13.82 12.04
N VAL A 691 30.93 -14.09 11.13
CA VAL A 691 29.58 -14.58 11.42
C VAL A 691 29.33 -15.82 10.58
N ALA A 692 28.84 -16.90 11.18
CA ALA A 692 28.49 -18.11 10.46
C ALA A 692 27.01 -18.46 10.67
N PHE A 693 26.30 -18.70 9.58
CA PHE A 693 24.95 -19.25 9.58
C PHE A 693 24.99 -20.74 9.23
N LEU A 694 24.57 -21.57 10.15
CA LEU A 694 24.39 -22.98 9.89
C LEU A 694 23.07 -23.27 9.18
N GLU A 695 22.12 -22.37 9.31
CA GLU A 695 20.79 -22.52 8.77
C GLU A 695 20.30 -21.18 8.19
N VAL A 696 19.57 -21.26 7.09
CA VAL A 696 19.00 -20.11 6.40
C VAL A 696 17.57 -19.87 6.89
N ASP A 697 17.19 -18.63 7.21
CA ASP A 697 15.80 -18.28 7.58
C ASP A 697 14.96 -17.95 6.35
N TRP A 698 13.64 -18.09 6.48
CA TRP A 698 12.68 -17.67 5.46
C TRP A 698 12.65 -16.17 5.21
N THR A 699 13.16 -15.37 6.15
CA THR A 699 13.05 -13.92 6.17
C THR A 699 14.42 -13.27 6.04
N PRO A 700 14.74 -12.60 4.90
CA PRO A 700 16.02 -11.89 4.71
C PRO A 700 16.34 -10.93 5.84
N ALA A 701 15.33 -10.17 6.31
CA ALA A 701 15.50 -9.19 7.37
C ALA A 701 16.02 -9.75 8.69
N ARG A 702 15.71 -11.02 9.02
CA ARG A 702 16.25 -11.66 10.23
C ARG A 702 17.74 -11.99 10.12
N LEU A 703 18.16 -12.43 8.93
CA LEU A 703 19.57 -12.68 8.65
C LEU A 703 20.35 -11.37 8.70
N GLU A 704 19.86 -10.34 8.06
CA GLU A 704 20.46 -8.99 8.10
C GLU A 704 20.54 -8.45 9.53
N GLN A 705 19.48 -8.62 10.33
CA GLN A 705 19.48 -8.24 11.73
C GLN A 705 20.55 -8.98 12.53
N ALA A 706 20.76 -10.27 12.27
CA ALA A 706 21.78 -11.08 12.92
C ALA A 706 23.20 -10.64 12.49
N GLU A 707 23.43 -10.42 11.20
CA GLU A 707 24.68 -9.88 10.65
C GLU A 707 25.02 -8.52 11.25
N ASP A 708 24.03 -7.66 11.42
CA ASP A 708 24.17 -6.31 11.96
C ASP A 708 24.42 -6.25 13.46
N ARG A 709 24.47 -7.41 14.16
CA ARG A 709 25.01 -7.50 15.53
C ARG A 709 26.53 -7.31 15.55
N CYS A 710 27.21 -7.70 14.49
CA CYS A 710 28.65 -7.52 14.30
C CYS A 710 28.96 -6.31 13.43
N HIS A 711 28.19 -6.06 12.35
CA HIS A 711 28.38 -4.98 11.40
C HIS A 711 27.62 -3.70 11.80
N ARG A 712 28.15 -2.96 12.76
CA ARG A 712 27.58 -1.72 13.31
C ARG A 712 28.66 -0.77 13.80
N MET A 713 28.28 0.44 14.19
CA MET A 713 29.19 1.43 14.77
C MET A 713 30.09 0.79 15.85
N GLY A 714 31.39 1.01 15.75
CA GLY A 714 32.42 0.42 16.61
C GLY A 714 33.10 -0.82 16.03
N GLN A 715 32.63 -1.35 14.90
CA GLN A 715 33.35 -2.39 14.15
C GLN A 715 34.54 -1.78 13.41
N ARG A 716 35.72 -2.42 13.55
CA ARG A 716 36.99 -1.96 12.96
C ARG A 716 37.42 -2.79 11.76
N ASP A 717 36.95 -4.04 11.68
CA ASP A 717 37.35 -5.00 10.69
C ASP A 717 36.22 -5.32 9.70
N ALA A 718 36.57 -5.73 8.48
CA ALA A 718 35.60 -6.17 7.50
C ALA A 718 34.84 -7.40 8.02
N VAL A 719 33.50 -7.31 8.02
CA VAL A 719 32.67 -8.41 8.52
C VAL A 719 32.50 -9.45 7.43
N THR A 720 32.93 -10.68 7.70
CA THR A 720 32.74 -11.84 6.82
C THR A 720 31.57 -12.70 7.32
N VAL A 721 30.60 -12.92 6.47
CA VAL A 721 29.41 -13.72 6.74
C VAL A 721 29.51 -15.03 5.97
N TYR A 722 29.68 -16.13 6.69
CA TYR A 722 29.76 -17.48 6.16
C TYR A 722 28.37 -18.14 6.19
N SER A 723 27.89 -18.59 5.05
CA SER A 723 26.69 -19.41 4.96
C SER A 723 27.06 -20.87 4.67
N LEU A 724 26.91 -21.73 5.67
CA LEU A 724 27.19 -23.17 5.52
C LEU A 724 25.97 -23.84 4.88
N LEU A 725 26.02 -24.08 3.59
CA LEU A 725 24.91 -24.59 2.79
C LEU A 725 25.16 -26.03 2.37
N ALA A 726 24.18 -26.89 2.55
CA ALA A 726 24.21 -28.22 1.96
C ALA A 726 23.99 -28.09 0.43
N ALA A 727 24.99 -28.54 -0.35
CA ALA A 727 24.93 -28.47 -1.80
C ALA A 727 23.79 -29.30 -2.37
N ASP A 728 23.18 -28.84 -3.46
CA ASP A 728 22.06 -29.47 -4.15
C ASP A 728 20.84 -29.79 -3.25
N THR A 729 20.58 -28.95 -2.26
CA THR A 729 19.45 -29.12 -1.34
C THR A 729 18.58 -27.87 -1.26
N ILE A 730 17.50 -27.95 -0.46
CA ILE A 730 16.63 -26.80 -0.14
C ILE A 730 17.42 -25.61 0.43
N ASP A 731 18.56 -25.83 1.09
CA ASP A 731 19.42 -24.76 1.62
C ASP A 731 19.93 -23.86 0.48
N GLU A 732 20.42 -24.46 -0.59
CA GLU A 732 20.95 -23.73 -1.75
C GLU A 732 19.83 -22.99 -2.50
N THR A 733 18.69 -23.67 -2.70
CA THR A 733 17.50 -23.06 -3.30
C THR A 733 17.04 -21.83 -2.51
N MET A 734 16.97 -21.95 -1.18
CA MET A 734 16.60 -20.83 -0.31
C MET A 734 17.63 -19.70 -0.37
N ALA A 735 18.92 -20.01 -0.37
CA ALA A 735 19.97 -19.00 -0.43
C ALA A 735 19.92 -18.19 -1.72
N LYS A 736 19.70 -18.85 -2.88
CA LYS A 736 19.52 -18.19 -4.19
C LYS A 736 18.32 -17.22 -4.17
N LEU A 737 17.17 -17.70 -3.69
CA LEU A 737 15.94 -16.89 -3.61
C LEU A 737 16.07 -15.73 -2.60
N LEU A 738 16.79 -15.93 -1.48
CA LEU A 738 17.06 -14.87 -0.53
C LEU A 738 17.98 -13.78 -1.10
N ALA A 739 19.01 -14.18 -1.85
CA ALA A 739 19.89 -13.22 -2.52
C ALA A 739 19.11 -12.36 -3.53
N HIS A 740 18.22 -12.99 -4.31
CA HIS A 740 17.32 -12.29 -5.21
C HIS A 740 16.38 -11.32 -4.46
N LYS A 741 15.76 -11.77 -3.38
CA LYS A 741 14.88 -10.93 -2.56
C LYS A 741 15.61 -9.79 -1.84
N ARG A 742 16.84 -9.98 -1.40
CA ARG A 742 17.66 -8.89 -0.84
C ARG A 742 17.82 -7.74 -1.84
N GLY A 743 18.11 -8.07 -3.11
CA GLY A 743 18.17 -7.08 -4.19
C GLY A 743 16.85 -6.32 -4.36
N ILE A 744 15.72 -7.02 -4.34
CA ILE A 744 14.39 -6.43 -4.44
C ILE A 744 14.07 -5.54 -3.23
N ILE A 745 14.31 -6.01 -2.00
CA ILE A 745 14.03 -5.25 -0.78
C ILE A 745 14.89 -3.97 -0.73
N ALA A 746 16.17 -4.07 -1.04
CA ALA A 746 17.06 -2.90 -1.10
C ALA A 746 16.53 -1.87 -2.10
N ALA A 747 16.20 -2.29 -3.32
CA ALA A 747 15.66 -1.38 -4.33
C ALA A 747 14.34 -0.72 -3.92
N VAL A 748 13.44 -1.47 -3.27
CA VAL A 748 12.13 -0.96 -2.82
C VAL A 748 12.24 -0.02 -1.62
N THR A 749 13.06 -0.37 -0.62
CA THR A 749 13.27 0.49 0.55
C THR A 749 14.01 1.78 0.22
N ASP A 750 14.78 1.79 -0.86
CA ASP A 750 15.55 2.95 -1.31
C ASP A 750 14.82 3.75 -2.40
N GLY A 751 13.55 3.40 -2.70
CA GLY A 751 12.71 4.13 -3.66
C GLY A 751 12.91 3.73 -5.12
N ARG A 752 13.57 2.60 -5.40
CA ARG A 752 13.78 2.08 -6.76
C ARG A 752 12.69 1.09 -7.15
N THR A 753 12.25 1.14 -8.40
CA THR A 753 11.20 0.26 -8.94
C THR A 753 11.70 -1.16 -9.19
N LEU A 754 11.07 -2.17 -8.58
CA LEU A 754 11.21 -3.58 -8.93
C LEU A 754 9.92 -4.36 -8.68
N GLU A 755 9.72 -5.48 -9.38
CA GLU A 755 8.49 -6.25 -9.54
C GLU A 755 7.88 -6.90 -8.27
N PRO A 756 6.56 -7.25 -8.27
CA PRO A 756 5.82 -7.72 -7.11
C PRO A 756 6.19 -9.14 -6.66
N GLU A 757 6.14 -9.35 -5.34
CA GLU A 757 6.60 -10.55 -4.66
C GLU A 757 5.58 -11.71 -4.63
N THR A 758 6.01 -12.88 -5.10
CA THR A 758 5.48 -14.17 -4.66
C THR A 758 6.07 -14.50 -3.27
N GLY A 759 5.29 -15.13 -2.41
CA GLY A 759 5.79 -15.56 -1.10
C GLY A 759 7.00 -16.47 -1.23
N MET A 760 7.94 -16.42 -0.26
CA MET A 760 9.16 -17.24 -0.29
C MET A 760 8.85 -18.74 -0.32
N ILE A 761 7.79 -19.16 0.33
CA ILE A 761 7.34 -20.56 0.39
C ILE A 761 6.89 -21.03 -0.99
N GLU A 762 6.10 -20.22 -1.68
CA GLU A 762 5.63 -20.49 -3.04
C GLU A 762 6.79 -20.52 -4.05
N ALA A 763 7.76 -19.61 -3.90
CA ALA A 763 8.94 -19.56 -4.75
C ALA A 763 9.84 -20.80 -4.58
N VAL A 764 10.10 -21.22 -3.35
CA VAL A 764 10.86 -22.46 -3.07
C VAL A 764 10.11 -23.68 -3.61
N ALA A 765 8.81 -23.74 -3.44
CA ALA A 765 7.99 -24.85 -3.94
C ALA A 765 7.98 -24.92 -5.48
N ALA A 766 7.93 -23.79 -6.18
CA ALA A 766 8.00 -23.72 -7.64
C ALA A 766 9.37 -24.21 -8.15
N GLU A 767 10.44 -23.75 -7.53
CA GLU A 767 11.80 -24.17 -7.88
C GLU A 767 12.00 -25.68 -7.68
N LEU A 768 11.52 -26.24 -6.56
CA LEU A 768 11.57 -27.69 -6.31
C LEU A 768 10.73 -28.51 -7.30
N ARG A 769 9.66 -27.95 -7.87
CA ARG A 769 8.89 -28.59 -8.94
C ARG A 769 9.62 -28.59 -10.29
N GLY A 770 10.71 -27.85 -10.42
CA GLY A 770 11.42 -27.62 -11.68
C GLY A 770 10.72 -26.59 -12.57
N GLU A 771 9.84 -25.78 -12.01
CA GLU A 771 9.21 -24.65 -12.68
C GLU A 771 10.15 -23.45 -12.56
N ALA A 772 10.53 -22.83 -13.68
CA ALA A 772 11.27 -21.57 -13.61
C ALA A 772 10.42 -20.57 -12.83
N TYR A 773 10.97 -20.02 -11.72
CA TYR A 773 10.31 -18.96 -10.98
C TYR A 773 10.01 -17.80 -11.93
N ARG A 774 8.75 -17.64 -12.28
CA ARG A 774 8.26 -16.46 -12.98
C ARG A 774 7.58 -15.59 -11.93
N PRO A 775 8.13 -14.40 -11.63
CA PRO A 775 7.38 -13.42 -10.85
C PRO A 775 6.06 -13.19 -11.58
N LEU A 776 4.97 -13.20 -10.83
CA LEU A 776 3.64 -12.96 -11.40
C LEU A 776 3.64 -11.54 -12.00
N ARG A 777 3.52 -11.46 -13.32
CA ARG A 777 3.20 -10.20 -13.97
C ARG A 777 1.89 -9.69 -13.37
N ALA A 778 1.89 -8.43 -12.97
CA ALA A 778 0.65 -7.75 -12.65
C ALA A 778 -0.27 -7.93 -13.86
N VAL A 779 -1.45 -8.47 -13.63
CA VAL A 779 -2.50 -8.46 -14.63
C VAL A 779 -2.84 -6.99 -14.82
N ALA A 780 -2.67 -6.53 -16.05
CA ALA A 780 -2.94 -5.17 -16.48
C ALA A 780 -4.39 -4.76 -16.19
#